data_2a3c73d6c61ad707aa75fe92ec235f49
#
_entry.id   2a3c73d6c61ad707aa75fe92ec235f49
#
_cell.length_a   1.000
_cell.length_b   1.000
_cell.length_c   1.000
_cell.angle_alpha   90.00
_cell.angle_beta   90.00
_cell.angle_gamma   90.00
#
_symmetry.space_group_name_H-M   'P 1'
#
loop_
_entity.id
_entity.type
_entity.pdbx_description
1 polymer ?
#
loop_
_entity_poly.entity_id
_entity_poly.type
_entity_poly.pdbx_seq_one_letter_code
_entity_poly.pdbx_strand_id
1 'polypeptide(L)'
;MDPALIGTRLASGAIGPLLRKLLVKDGPGAGLTGAGRRIRLSRLVSFRGEQRTLTDKDVRTLAATLVGRARTGPGESPFPADETEAVTDTLAATLLALGDLDMDDVQAVRLGHRDLARRLRAAAPPPDGLSTDSALFLDSLTEWACLHILEFFTQRSTFVGRTLVEQSRGQSELIGKLDALLTRTPRPDGRDAEFERRYLAHLAKKHGRLTIYGVDLHHTPDEWPLDMAYLSLEATAEPTGGPWSTAPEAMGTTNAGPGGPAFAVPDEDAPPELIVPVHRAADSLRADLALARHDRVLLRGLAGSGKTTLVQWLTVSAATERRAEGMAYLRGRIPFVLPLRTLTRHGERLPSPDRFLSAAGCPLTPPEGWTDRVLAAGRGLILVDGIDEIPEAERERARRWLRDLLTAYDGNRWLVTSRPTAVRDDWLTTDGFTELTLSPMSRAEVTTFVQRWHQAAGPDAHPYERPLLEALRTTEHVAQLATNPLMCGLVCALHRDRRGFLPRGRKALYEAALAMLLSRRDRERDMGTPYVIELGEAPQIQLIQRLAYWLTLNGRTQMDRSHAESIVRSAVPAVPEAAAFGDPGAVFTHLLHRSGLLREPTPGTVDFVHRTFQDHLAAKALVDEWHIGVLVQHAADDQWEDVIRMAVGHARPRECAEILAELLKAADAAEDRRGRLRVLVVAATALEQATEVSPEIRQRILARTAEVIPPRHPAEARELASVGRAVLDLLPEPHGLGDHEAQMAVVTASHVGADAALPYLARFADHPDLLIRSQLMWAWHRYDTHAYADEIIARIDQTGLQFTLGSDEQADALVRLGLRPAALDLRPGLSDRGTATLAPLLAEVRDLNVSAWDAWAAATFVRSDRLNMLVASVAPTEGFGSLARLPDLRVLVLRQAASLTTRDWHDMAGLGSVRTLHVRSAVLRDAPDALRLPQVERLTLYLAPTDAPLTKVAQVFPGLRRLSLRQGPGDGEQNLAPLAGLGHLRLVSGPGLRFTGTEHLRPTVGVRT
;
A
#
# COMPACT_ATOMS: atom_id res chain seq x y z
N MET A 1 -8.49 -3.17 29.83
CA MET A 1 -9.66 -3.46 28.95
C MET A 1 -9.98 -2.24 28.11
N ASP A 2 -10.29 -2.41 26.83
CA ASP A 2 -10.79 -1.28 26.04
C ASP A 2 -12.27 -1.05 26.39
N PRO A 3 -12.61 0.05 27.05
CA PRO A 3 -13.96 0.36 27.51
C PRO A 3 -14.98 0.44 26.38
N ALA A 4 -14.53 0.79 25.18
CA ALA A 4 -15.36 0.84 23.98
C ALA A 4 -15.93 -0.55 23.62
N LEU A 5 -15.18 -1.62 23.84
CA LEU A 5 -15.61 -2.98 23.54
C LEU A 5 -16.66 -3.53 24.52
N ILE A 6 -16.68 -3.08 25.76
CA ILE A 6 -17.67 -3.51 26.76
C ILE A 6 -19.00 -2.79 26.54
N GLY A 7 -18.94 -1.48 26.28
CA GLY A 7 -20.12 -0.70 25.94
C GLY A 7 -20.81 -1.22 24.69
N THR A 8 -20.03 -1.55 23.64
CA THR A 8 -20.57 -2.10 22.39
C THR A 8 -21.28 -3.43 22.57
N ARG A 9 -20.81 -4.31 23.45
CA ARG A 9 -21.45 -5.62 23.72
C ARG A 9 -22.79 -5.52 24.40
N LEU A 10 -22.94 -4.55 25.28
CA LEU A 10 -24.22 -4.30 25.97
C LEU A 10 -25.21 -3.55 25.08
N ALA A 11 -24.70 -2.75 24.13
CA ALA A 11 -25.52 -1.90 23.26
C ALA A 11 -26.44 -2.70 22.35
N SER A 12 -25.90 -3.73 21.69
CA SER A 12 -26.58 -4.37 20.58
C SER A 12 -27.80 -5.22 20.93
N GLY A 13 -27.76 -5.89 22.04
CA GLY A 13 -28.86 -6.82 22.39
C GLY A 13 -29.78 -6.41 23.55
N ALA A 14 -29.36 -5.45 24.37
CA ALA A 14 -30.05 -5.16 25.62
C ALA A 14 -30.53 -3.71 25.76
N ILE A 15 -29.74 -2.72 25.37
CA ILE A 15 -30.09 -1.31 25.61
C ILE A 15 -31.28 -0.86 24.76
N GLY A 16 -31.24 -1.13 23.46
CA GLY A 16 -32.30 -0.73 22.52
C GLY A 16 -33.69 -1.29 22.91
N PRO A 17 -33.85 -2.62 23.08
CA PRO A 17 -35.09 -3.22 23.49
C PRO A 17 -35.56 -2.79 24.89
N LEU A 18 -34.63 -2.61 25.85
CA LEU A 18 -34.96 -2.20 27.20
C LEU A 18 -35.39 -0.73 27.27
N LEU A 19 -34.71 0.15 26.55
CA LEU A 19 -35.13 1.57 26.42
C LEU A 19 -36.48 1.69 25.70
N ARG A 20 -36.70 0.92 24.64
CA ARG A 20 -38.02 0.87 23.96
C ARG A 20 -39.10 0.38 24.91
N LYS A 21 -38.86 -0.65 25.69
CA LYS A 21 -39.82 -1.18 26.67
C LYS A 21 -40.15 -0.19 27.78
N LEU A 22 -39.20 0.67 28.15
CA LEU A 22 -39.36 1.75 29.10
C LEU A 22 -40.13 2.93 28.52
N LEU A 23 -39.85 3.29 27.25
CA LEU A 23 -40.34 4.50 26.60
C LEU A 23 -41.62 4.26 25.75
N VAL A 24 -41.93 3.02 25.37
CA VAL A 24 -43.10 2.66 24.55
C VAL A 24 -44.02 1.70 25.26
N LYS A 25 -45.34 1.95 25.25
CA LYS A 25 -46.37 1.04 25.76
C LYS A 25 -46.75 0.01 24.69
N ASP A 26 -46.70 -1.26 25.00
CA ASP A 26 -47.21 -2.33 24.14
C ASP A 26 -48.72 -2.19 23.92
N GLY A 27 -49.14 -1.72 22.75
CA GLY A 27 -50.50 -1.65 22.30
C GLY A 27 -50.63 -1.26 20.83
N PRO A 28 -51.50 -1.86 20.06
CA PRO A 28 -51.70 -1.52 18.66
C PRO A 28 -52.25 -0.09 18.53
N GLY A 29 -51.51 0.83 17.93
CA GLY A 29 -51.92 2.19 17.61
C GLY A 29 -51.33 3.34 18.46
N ALA A 30 -50.43 3.08 19.38
CA ALA A 30 -49.93 4.08 20.32
C ALA A 30 -48.91 5.10 19.76
N GLY A 31 -48.78 5.24 18.48
CA GLY A 31 -47.73 6.07 17.88
C GLY A 31 -48.18 7.14 16.87
N LEU A 32 -49.48 7.27 16.59
CA LEU A 32 -49.94 8.02 15.43
C LEU A 32 -50.72 9.33 15.70
N THR A 33 -50.96 9.72 16.95
CA THR A 33 -51.77 10.92 17.22
C THR A 33 -51.03 11.86 18.18
N GLY A 34 -50.18 12.70 17.65
CA GLY A 34 -49.54 13.77 18.37
C GLY A 34 -48.76 14.70 17.46
N ALA A 35 -49.48 15.56 16.74
CA ALA A 35 -48.90 16.48 15.82
C ALA A 35 -47.98 17.52 16.49
N GLY A 36 -46.70 17.57 16.08
CA GLY A 36 -46.01 18.85 15.91
C GLY A 36 -45.40 19.55 17.11
N ARG A 37 -45.29 18.97 18.33
CA ARG A 37 -44.66 19.67 19.47
C ARG A 37 -43.31 19.09 19.82
N ARG A 38 -42.24 19.94 19.80
CA ARG A 38 -40.92 19.65 20.37
C ARG A 38 -41.04 19.21 21.81
N ILE A 39 -40.41 18.12 22.18
CA ILE A 39 -40.43 17.57 23.55
C ILE A 39 -39.23 18.08 24.31
N ARG A 40 -39.41 18.77 25.44
CA ARG A 40 -38.32 19.10 26.36
C ARG A 40 -37.85 17.87 27.08
N LEU A 41 -36.53 17.64 27.16
CA LEU A 41 -35.94 16.47 27.82
C LEU A 41 -36.34 16.42 29.31
N SER A 42 -36.51 17.57 29.98
CA SER A 42 -37.03 17.68 31.32
C SER A 42 -38.44 17.09 31.54
N ARG A 43 -39.14 16.76 30.44
CA ARG A 43 -40.45 16.06 30.52
C ARG A 43 -40.33 14.58 30.22
N LEU A 44 -39.18 14.04 29.88
CA LEU A 44 -38.98 12.62 29.61
C LEU A 44 -39.00 11.75 30.87
N VAL A 45 -38.58 12.30 31.99
CA VAL A 45 -38.66 11.63 33.29
C VAL A 45 -40.07 11.71 33.90
N SER A 46 -40.88 12.70 33.43
CA SER A 46 -42.29 12.80 33.81
C SER A 46 -43.16 12.95 32.57
N PHE A 47 -43.47 11.86 31.89
CA PHE A 47 -44.37 11.84 30.73
C PHE A 47 -45.79 12.24 31.14
N ARG A 48 -46.12 13.53 31.11
CA ARG A 48 -47.52 13.99 31.18
C ARG A 48 -48.08 14.02 29.78
N GLY A 49 -48.81 12.98 29.42
CA GLY A 49 -49.48 12.88 28.12
C GLY A 49 -49.64 11.48 27.58
N GLU A 50 -48.79 10.56 27.99
CA GLU A 50 -49.00 9.11 27.81
C GLU A 50 -49.10 8.45 29.19
N GLN A 51 -49.99 7.49 29.39
CA GLN A 51 -50.45 6.93 30.69
C GLN A 51 -49.37 6.21 31.52
N ARG A 52 -48.08 6.52 31.39
CA ARG A 52 -47.01 5.96 32.18
C ARG A 52 -45.97 7.03 32.47
N THR A 53 -45.77 7.35 33.76
CA THR A 53 -44.63 8.10 34.28
C THR A 53 -43.47 7.14 34.52
N LEU A 54 -42.30 7.37 33.92
CA LEU A 54 -41.07 6.73 34.35
C LEU A 54 -40.74 7.17 35.76
N THR A 55 -40.64 6.20 36.69
CA THR A 55 -40.25 6.47 38.07
C THR A 55 -38.76 6.20 38.25
N ASP A 56 -38.11 6.82 39.26
CA ASP A 56 -36.73 6.53 39.64
C ASP A 56 -36.48 5.03 39.78
N LYS A 57 -37.49 4.28 40.22
CA LYS A 57 -37.47 2.82 40.37
C LYS A 57 -37.33 2.11 39.02
N ASP A 58 -37.95 2.61 37.95
CA ASP A 58 -37.90 2.02 36.62
C ASP A 58 -36.51 2.22 36.04
N VAL A 59 -35.90 3.41 36.20
CA VAL A 59 -34.55 3.72 35.74
C VAL A 59 -33.48 2.93 36.48
N ARG A 60 -33.62 2.81 37.82
CA ARG A 60 -32.75 1.94 38.63
C ARG A 60 -32.84 0.47 38.22
N THR A 61 -34.05 -0.02 37.94
CA THR A 61 -34.25 -1.39 37.45
C THR A 61 -33.58 -1.62 36.09
N LEU A 62 -33.62 -0.63 35.19
CA LEU A 62 -32.92 -0.65 33.93
C LEU A 62 -31.40 -0.69 34.15
N ALA A 63 -30.87 0.21 34.98
CA ALA A 63 -29.46 0.26 35.30
C ALA A 63 -28.97 -1.06 35.90
N ALA A 64 -29.70 -1.62 36.88
CA ALA A 64 -29.39 -2.92 37.49
C ALA A 64 -29.42 -4.07 36.45
N THR A 65 -30.38 -4.04 35.52
CA THR A 65 -30.45 -5.06 34.46
C THR A 65 -29.26 -4.95 33.48
N LEU A 66 -28.84 -3.76 33.13
CA LEU A 66 -27.68 -3.51 32.23
C LEU A 66 -26.38 -3.94 32.90
N VAL A 67 -26.17 -3.52 34.16
CA VAL A 67 -24.99 -3.87 34.95
C VAL A 67 -24.96 -5.40 35.23
N GLY A 68 -26.08 -6.00 35.57
CA GLY A 68 -26.20 -7.45 35.78
C GLY A 68 -25.84 -8.25 34.53
N ARG A 69 -26.32 -7.84 33.35
CA ARG A 69 -25.96 -8.50 32.06
C ARG A 69 -24.50 -8.32 31.71
N ALA A 70 -23.89 -7.19 32.05
CA ALA A 70 -22.46 -6.99 31.84
C ALA A 70 -21.60 -7.96 32.65
N ARG A 71 -22.07 -8.31 33.89
CA ARG A 71 -21.37 -9.22 34.78
C ARG A 71 -21.60 -10.70 34.47
N THR A 72 -22.81 -11.07 34.07
CA THR A 72 -23.19 -12.48 33.83
C THR A 72 -22.83 -12.97 32.44
N GLY A 73 -22.30 -12.09 31.56
CA GLY A 73 -21.80 -12.47 30.24
C GLY A 73 -20.56 -13.38 30.38
N PRO A 74 -20.26 -14.25 29.39
CA PRO A 74 -19.02 -15.03 29.37
C PRO A 74 -17.81 -14.09 29.23
N GLY A 75 -16.81 -14.26 30.11
CA GLY A 75 -15.59 -13.47 30.25
C GLY A 75 -15.43 -12.85 31.65
N GLU A 76 -14.30 -12.19 31.88
CA GLU A 76 -13.99 -11.50 33.12
C GLU A 76 -14.97 -10.35 33.39
N SER A 77 -15.34 -10.10 34.63
CA SER A 77 -16.23 -9.00 35.01
C SER A 77 -15.58 -7.66 34.57
N PRO A 78 -16.33 -6.73 33.94
CA PRO A 78 -15.79 -5.46 33.51
C PRO A 78 -15.33 -4.53 34.63
N PHE A 79 -15.68 -4.86 35.86
CA PHE A 79 -15.33 -4.11 37.07
C PHE A 79 -15.43 -5.03 38.31
N PRO A 80 -14.83 -4.62 39.46
CA PRO A 80 -14.85 -5.39 40.70
C PRO A 80 -16.26 -5.69 41.21
N ALA A 81 -16.44 -6.84 41.85
CA ALA A 81 -17.77 -7.30 42.30
C ALA A 81 -18.37 -6.46 43.41
N ASP A 82 -17.54 -5.86 44.23
CA ASP A 82 -17.89 -4.97 45.35
C ASP A 82 -18.36 -3.59 44.90
N GLU A 83 -18.01 -3.17 43.69
CA GLU A 83 -18.45 -1.89 43.11
C GLU A 83 -19.81 -1.97 42.37
N THR A 84 -20.44 -3.13 42.31
CA THR A 84 -21.67 -3.37 41.52
C THR A 84 -22.81 -2.43 41.86
N GLU A 85 -23.04 -2.19 43.15
CA GLU A 85 -24.11 -1.31 43.63
C GLU A 85 -23.82 0.15 43.30
N ALA A 86 -22.59 0.60 43.55
CA ALA A 86 -22.12 1.94 43.22
C ALA A 86 -22.17 2.24 41.72
N VAL A 87 -21.76 1.29 40.87
CA VAL A 87 -21.85 1.40 39.39
C VAL A 87 -23.32 1.48 38.95
N THR A 88 -24.20 0.68 39.55
CA THR A 88 -25.62 0.69 39.22
C THR A 88 -26.29 2.00 39.60
N ASP A 89 -25.99 2.51 40.79
CA ASP A 89 -26.56 3.77 41.28
C ASP A 89 -26.01 4.98 40.49
N THR A 90 -24.73 4.97 40.13
CA THR A 90 -24.13 6.01 39.29
C THR A 90 -24.75 6.02 37.90
N LEU A 91 -24.93 4.85 37.28
CA LEU A 91 -25.59 4.75 35.97
C LEU A 91 -27.05 5.22 36.05
N ALA A 92 -27.77 4.86 37.09
CA ALA A 92 -29.14 5.31 37.28
C ALA A 92 -29.21 6.83 37.46
N ALA A 93 -28.33 7.44 38.28
CA ALA A 93 -28.25 8.88 38.46
C ALA A 93 -27.93 9.61 37.16
N THR A 94 -26.98 9.08 36.36
CA THR A 94 -26.60 9.63 35.05
C THR A 94 -27.77 9.59 34.06
N LEU A 95 -28.54 8.53 34.01
CA LEU A 95 -29.71 8.42 33.15
C LEU A 95 -30.88 9.32 33.64
N LEU A 96 -31.05 9.48 34.96
CA LEU A 96 -32.04 10.40 35.53
C LEU A 96 -31.72 11.86 35.22
N ALA A 97 -30.44 12.22 35.17
CA ALA A 97 -29.99 13.57 34.81
C ALA A 97 -30.45 14.02 33.41
N LEU A 98 -30.89 13.08 32.55
CA LEU A 98 -31.53 13.41 31.26
C LEU A 98 -32.77 14.30 31.45
N GLY A 99 -33.49 14.11 32.57
CA GLY A 99 -34.67 14.90 32.97
C GLY A 99 -34.33 16.33 33.40
N ASP A 100 -33.12 16.59 33.84
CA ASP A 100 -32.67 17.88 34.35
C ASP A 100 -32.08 18.79 33.25
N LEU A 101 -31.86 18.25 32.06
CA LEU A 101 -31.31 19.02 30.95
C LEU A 101 -32.37 19.96 30.33
N ASP A 102 -32.08 21.28 30.34
CA ASP A 102 -32.91 22.26 29.65
C ASP A 102 -32.65 22.30 28.14
N MET A 103 -33.07 21.25 27.45
CA MET A 103 -33.01 21.13 25.98
C MET A 103 -34.19 20.34 25.43
N ASP A 104 -34.46 20.51 24.13
CA ASP A 104 -35.47 19.70 23.44
C ASP A 104 -34.82 18.51 22.67
N ASP A 105 -35.65 17.58 22.18
CA ASP A 105 -35.23 16.40 21.43
C ASP A 105 -34.44 16.77 20.16
N VAL A 106 -34.78 17.88 19.49
CA VAL A 106 -34.07 18.36 18.30
C VAL A 106 -32.69 18.87 18.67
N GLN A 107 -32.59 19.59 19.80
CA GLN A 107 -31.31 20.09 20.28
C GLN A 107 -30.39 18.94 20.72
N ALA A 108 -30.96 17.92 21.37
CA ALA A 108 -30.22 16.72 21.78
C ALA A 108 -29.66 15.96 20.55
N VAL A 109 -30.47 15.79 19.50
CA VAL A 109 -30.02 15.14 18.25
C VAL A 109 -28.94 15.95 17.56
N ARG A 110 -29.05 17.27 17.50
CA ARG A 110 -27.99 18.14 16.92
C ARG A 110 -26.70 18.11 17.73
N LEU A 111 -26.79 17.96 19.04
CA LEU A 111 -25.64 17.87 19.94
C LEU A 111 -24.84 16.57 19.67
N GLY A 112 -25.54 15.48 19.32
CA GLY A 112 -24.96 14.15 19.14
C GLY A 112 -24.74 13.38 20.43
N HIS A 113 -24.58 12.06 20.33
CA HIS A 113 -24.56 11.15 21.48
C HIS A 113 -23.38 11.38 22.43
N ARG A 114 -22.20 11.71 21.94
CA ARG A 114 -21.00 11.92 22.78
C ARG A 114 -21.09 13.18 23.63
N ASP A 115 -21.57 14.25 23.04
CA ASP A 115 -21.70 15.51 23.76
C ASP A 115 -22.88 15.49 24.72
N LEU A 116 -23.94 14.75 24.38
CA LEU A 116 -25.03 14.48 25.28
C LEU A 116 -24.56 13.64 26.49
N ALA A 117 -23.80 12.57 26.25
CA ALA A 117 -23.21 11.75 27.30
C ALA A 117 -22.29 12.54 28.23
N ARG A 118 -21.47 13.43 27.65
CA ARG A 118 -20.60 14.33 28.44
C ARG A 118 -21.40 15.27 29.35
N ARG A 119 -22.51 15.81 28.86
CA ARG A 119 -23.39 16.67 29.65
C ARG A 119 -24.11 15.91 30.79
N LEU A 120 -24.56 14.70 30.52
CA LEU A 120 -25.17 13.84 31.55
C LEU A 120 -24.19 13.49 32.67
N ARG A 121 -22.96 13.13 32.32
CA ARG A 121 -21.89 12.85 33.28
C ARG A 121 -21.51 14.08 34.11
N ALA A 122 -21.51 15.25 33.50
CA ALA A 122 -21.26 16.51 34.21
C ALA A 122 -22.40 16.86 35.18
N ALA A 123 -23.64 16.49 34.85
CA ALA A 123 -24.81 16.69 35.73
C ALA A 123 -24.88 15.68 36.88
N ALA A 124 -24.36 14.48 36.71
CA ALA A 124 -24.31 13.40 37.70
C ALA A 124 -22.89 12.79 37.75
N PRO A 125 -21.92 13.47 38.38
CA PRO A 125 -20.57 12.96 38.50
C PRO A 125 -20.51 11.68 39.34
N PRO A 126 -19.63 10.72 38.97
CA PRO A 126 -19.46 9.50 39.75
C PRO A 126 -18.93 9.82 41.17
N PRO A 127 -19.24 8.98 42.20
CA PRO A 127 -18.69 9.15 43.52
C PRO A 127 -17.16 8.93 43.51
N ASP A 128 -16.48 9.64 44.42
CA ASP A 128 -15.04 9.43 44.66
C ASP A 128 -14.80 8.00 45.16
N GLY A 129 -13.85 7.29 44.56
CA GLY A 129 -13.41 5.95 44.99
C GLY A 129 -13.79 4.79 44.05
N LEU A 130 -14.46 5.03 42.93
CA LEU A 130 -14.66 4.00 41.89
C LEU A 130 -13.33 3.66 41.22
N SER A 131 -13.12 2.38 40.89
CA SER A 131 -11.97 1.92 40.11
C SER A 131 -11.97 2.54 38.71
N THR A 132 -10.80 2.63 38.13
CA THR A 132 -10.64 3.14 36.75
C THR A 132 -11.47 2.32 35.76
N ASP A 133 -11.55 1.01 35.95
CA ASP A 133 -12.35 0.10 35.11
C ASP A 133 -13.85 0.37 35.22
N SER A 134 -14.36 0.63 36.43
CA SER A 134 -15.75 1.04 36.63
C SER A 134 -16.07 2.38 36.00
N ALA A 135 -15.17 3.36 36.10
CA ALA A 135 -15.35 4.67 35.50
C ALA A 135 -15.40 4.58 33.96
N LEU A 136 -14.47 3.83 33.36
CA LEU A 136 -14.42 3.61 31.93
C LEU A 136 -15.62 2.82 31.40
N PHE A 137 -16.10 1.84 32.18
CA PHE A 137 -17.33 1.11 31.87
C PHE A 137 -18.56 2.03 31.88
N LEU A 138 -18.72 2.87 32.89
CA LEU A 138 -19.80 3.87 32.98
C LEU A 138 -19.77 4.85 31.82
N ASP A 139 -18.59 5.34 31.45
CA ASP A 139 -18.37 6.26 30.32
C ASP A 139 -18.88 5.65 29.02
N SER A 140 -18.43 4.44 28.72
CA SER A 140 -18.82 3.73 27.53
C SER A 140 -20.32 3.44 27.49
N LEU A 141 -20.87 2.91 28.59
CA LEU A 141 -22.29 2.56 28.67
C LEU A 141 -23.19 3.79 28.55
N THR A 142 -22.77 4.94 29.08
CA THR A 142 -23.52 6.20 28.98
C THR A 142 -23.54 6.69 27.54
N GLU A 143 -22.41 6.62 26.80
CA GLU A 143 -22.39 7.01 25.39
C GLU A 143 -23.34 6.16 24.54
N TRP A 144 -23.38 4.86 24.79
CA TRP A 144 -24.26 3.94 24.07
C TRP A 144 -25.74 4.15 24.44
N ALA A 145 -26.01 4.40 25.70
CA ALA A 145 -27.37 4.75 26.13
C ALA A 145 -27.87 6.03 25.42
N CYS A 146 -27.02 7.06 25.36
CA CYS A 146 -27.32 8.28 24.62
C CYS A 146 -27.57 8.04 23.12
N LEU A 147 -26.78 7.18 22.47
CA LEU A 147 -26.99 6.85 21.06
C LEU A 147 -28.37 6.23 20.82
N HIS A 148 -28.78 5.26 21.63
CA HIS A 148 -30.10 4.63 21.52
C HIS A 148 -31.26 5.58 21.90
N ILE A 149 -31.04 6.47 22.84
CA ILE A 149 -32.01 7.52 23.19
C ILE A 149 -32.24 8.48 22.04
N LEU A 150 -31.16 8.92 21.39
CA LEU A 150 -31.24 9.78 20.20
C LEU A 150 -31.89 9.07 19.02
N GLU A 151 -31.57 7.80 18.78
CA GLU A 151 -32.24 6.99 17.76
C GLU A 151 -33.74 6.90 18.02
N PHE A 152 -34.15 6.62 19.27
CA PHE A 152 -35.53 6.60 19.64
C PHE A 152 -36.25 7.93 19.40
N PHE A 153 -35.61 9.10 19.68
CA PHE A 153 -36.19 10.41 19.36
C PHE A 153 -36.40 10.58 17.88
N THR A 154 -35.45 10.17 17.04
CA THR A 154 -35.56 10.33 15.60
C THR A 154 -36.59 9.42 14.95
N GLN A 155 -36.85 8.24 15.51
CA GLN A 155 -37.88 7.34 15.03
C GLN A 155 -39.31 7.78 15.43
N ARG A 156 -39.46 8.53 16.52
CA ARG A 156 -40.75 8.89 17.09
C ARG A 156 -41.29 10.23 16.61
N SER A 157 -40.43 11.17 16.25
CA SER A 157 -40.87 12.51 15.92
C SER A 157 -41.09 12.66 14.41
N THR A 158 -42.10 13.36 14.03
CA THR A 158 -42.27 13.98 12.73
C THR A 158 -41.20 15.08 12.60
N PHE A 159 -39.95 14.68 12.48
CA PHE A 159 -38.85 15.59 12.30
C PHE A 159 -39.01 16.35 10.98
N VAL A 160 -39.35 17.61 11.05
CA VAL A 160 -39.38 18.52 9.93
C VAL A 160 -37.95 18.95 9.60
N GLY A 161 -37.34 18.21 8.69
CA GLY A 161 -36.03 18.59 8.17
C GLY A 161 -35.22 17.37 7.66
N ARG A 162 -35.02 17.29 6.34
CA ARG A 162 -34.24 16.23 5.69
C ARG A 162 -32.85 16.02 6.29
N THR A 163 -32.18 17.07 6.72
CA THR A 163 -30.84 17.04 7.29
C THR A 163 -30.73 16.29 8.63
N LEU A 164 -31.78 16.34 9.46
CA LEU A 164 -31.81 15.64 10.74
C LEU A 164 -32.10 14.13 10.58
N VAL A 165 -32.89 13.78 9.59
CA VAL A 165 -33.19 12.37 9.25
C VAL A 165 -31.95 11.66 8.69
N GLU A 166 -31.10 12.36 7.96
CA GLU A 166 -29.85 11.80 7.42
C GLU A 166 -28.82 11.48 8.50
N GLN A 167 -28.63 12.36 9.49
CA GLN A 167 -27.80 12.05 10.66
C GLN A 167 -28.32 10.85 11.45
N SER A 168 -29.62 10.71 11.56
CA SER A 168 -30.26 9.60 12.24
C SER A 168 -30.09 8.26 11.50
N ARG A 169 -30.22 8.28 10.15
CA ARG A 169 -29.98 7.08 9.33
C ARG A 169 -28.52 6.62 9.41
N GLY A 170 -27.56 7.55 9.41
CA GLY A 170 -26.15 7.23 9.60
C GLY A 170 -25.87 6.59 10.98
N GLN A 171 -26.59 7.00 12.02
CA GLN A 171 -26.50 6.41 13.35
C GLN A 171 -27.11 5.00 13.40
N SER A 172 -28.24 4.78 12.75
CA SER A 172 -28.91 3.46 12.67
C SER A 172 -28.06 2.47 11.85
N GLU A 173 -27.43 2.93 10.78
CA GLU A 173 -26.51 2.13 9.98
C GLU A 173 -25.23 1.80 10.75
N LEU A 174 -24.69 2.74 11.53
CA LEU A 174 -23.54 2.51 12.41
C LEU A 174 -23.87 1.44 13.47
N ILE A 175 -25.05 1.50 14.09
CA ILE A 175 -25.52 0.50 15.05
C ILE A 175 -25.66 -0.86 14.37
N GLY A 176 -26.24 -0.93 13.18
CA GLY A 176 -26.37 -2.18 12.43
C GLY A 176 -25.05 -2.79 12.01
N LYS A 177 -24.09 -1.98 11.56
CA LYS A 177 -22.73 -2.43 11.23
C LYS A 177 -21.97 -2.90 12.48
N LEU A 178 -22.12 -2.21 13.59
CA LEU A 178 -21.54 -2.62 14.87
C LEU A 178 -22.14 -3.92 15.39
N ASP A 179 -23.45 -4.12 15.27
CA ASP A 179 -24.12 -5.38 15.65
C ASP A 179 -23.62 -6.56 14.79
N ALA A 180 -23.42 -6.36 13.50
CA ALA A 180 -22.85 -7.37 12.61
C ALA A 180 -21.39 -7.68 12.96
N LEU A 181 -20.58 -6.67 13.36
CA LEU A 181 -19.21 -6.86 13.83
C LEU A 181 -19.16 -7.60 15.17
N LEU A 182 -20.05 -7.29 16.09
CA LEU A 182 -20.11 -7.91 17.42
C LEU A 182 -20.49 -9.38 17.41
N THR A 183 -21.35 -9.78 16.46
CA THR A 183 -21.68 -11.20 16.25
C THR A 183 -20.52 -12.02 15.71
N ARG A 184 -19.58 -11.37 15.01
CA ARG A 184 -18.39 -12.00 14.41
C ARG A 184 -17.14 -11.91 15.26
N THR A 185 -17.10 -11.04 16.29
CA THR A 185 -15.88 -10.81 17.10
C THR A 185 -15.96 -11.66 18.38
N PRO A 186 -15.08 -12.66 18.57
CA PRO A 186 -14.94 -13.37 19.83
C PRO A 186 -14.58 -12.37 20.96
N ARG A 187 -15.06 -12.59 22.15
CA ARG A 187 -14.72 -11.75 23.31
C ARG A 187 -13.22 -11.88 23.60
N PRO A 188 -12.45 -10.77 23.67
CA PRO A 188 -11.12 -10.87 24.26
C PRO A 188 -11.26 -11.29 25.72
N ASP A 189 -10.56 -12.35 26.11
CA ASP A 189 -10.29 -12.65 27.51
C ASP A 189 -9.51 -11.46 28.11
N GLY A 190 -9.71 -11.09 29.35
CA GLY A 190 -8.94 -10.02 29.98
C GLY A 190 -7.43 -10.26 29.91
N ARG A 191 -7.00 -11.53 29.86
CA ARG A 191 -5.63 -11.93 29.60
C ARG A 191 -5.15 -11.56 28.21
N ASP A 192 -6.02 -11.69 27.20
CA ASP A 192 -5.70 -11.33 25.82
C ASP A 192 -5.47 -9.81 25.71
N ALA A 193 -6.36 -8.99 26.31
CA ALA A 193 -6.24 -7.54 26.27
C ALA A 193 -5.00 -7.03 27.02
N GLU A 194 -4.69 -7.62 28.19
CA GLU A 194 -3.46 -7.32 28.92
C GLU A 194 -2.22 -7.70 28.12
N PHE A 195 -2.25 -8.88 27.48
CA PHE A 195 -1.16 -9.32 26.62
C PHE A 195 -1.00 -8.41 25.40
N GLU A 196 -2.09 -8.06 24.71
CA GLU A 196 -2.09 -7.15 23.55
C GLU A 196 -1.42 -5.83 23.90
N ARG A 197 -1.82 -5.21 25.02
CA ARG A 197 -1.22 -3.94 25.47
C ARG A 197 0.29 -4.05 25.70
N ARG A 198 0.76 -5.12 26.34
CA ARG A 198 2.19 -5.38 26.56
C ARG A 198 2.91 -5.66 25.24
N TYR A 199 2.30 -6.42 24.35
CA TYR A 199 2.85 -6.77 23.05
C TYR A 199 2.98 -5.54 22.15
N LEU A 200 1.94 -4.72 22.05
CA LEU A 200 1.97 -3.47 21.26
C LEU A 200 3.01 -2.49 21.82
N ALA A 201 3.10 -2.34 23.13
CA ALA A 201 4.13 -1.53 23.77
C ALA A 201 5.56 -2.05 23.47
N HIS A 202 5.74 -3.38 23.48
CA HIS A 202 7.00 -4.01 23.10
C HIS A 202 7.36 -3.73 21.64
N LEU A 203 6.40 -3.88 20.70
CA LEU A 203 6.62 -3.61 19.29
C LEU A 203 6.92 -2.13 19.02
N ALA A 204 6.19 -1.23 19.65
CA ALA A 204 6.44 0.21 19.53
C ALA A 204 7.85 0.56 19.99
N LYS A 205 8.33 -0.05 21.08
CA LYS A 205 9.71 0.15 21.57
C LYS A 205 10.74 -0.51 20.67
N LYS A 206 10.51 -1.77 20.22
CA LYS A 206 11.45 -2.54 19.40
C LYS A 206 11.64 -1.93 18.01
N HIS A 207 10.56 -1.44 17.38
CA HIS A 207 10.58 -0.91 16.02
C HIS A 207 10.49 0.63 15.94
N GLY A 208 10.33 1.31 17.09
CA GLY A 208 10.15 2.76 17.12
C GLY A 208 11.42 3.57 16.86
N ARG A 209 12.54 2.90 16.64
CA ARG A 209 13.83 3.52 16.38
C ARG A 209 14.44 2.95 15.11
N LEU A 210 15.04 3.82 14.33
CA LEU A 210 15.75 3.49 13.10
C LEU A 210 17.23 3.78 13.29
N THR A 211 18.07 2.80 12.98
CA THR A 211 19.51 3.02 12.91
C THR A 211 19.82 3.67 11.57
N ILE A 212 20.26 4.93 11.59
CA ILE A 212 20.71 5.63 10.39
C ILE A 212 22.22 5.66 10.40
N TYR A 213 22.81 5.02 9.38
CA TYR A 213 24.27 4.94 9.28
C TYR A 213 24.90 6.30 9.09
N GLY A 214 26.00 6.54 9.80
CA GLY A 214 26.84 7.68 9.64
C GLY A 214 26.47 8.92 10.45
N VAL A 215 25.59 8.81 11.44
CA VAL A 215 25.38 9.89 12.41
C VAL A 215 26.41 9.79 13.52
N ASP A 216 26.93 10.93 13.94
CA ASP A 216 27.98 11.05 14.95
C ASP A 216 27.52 10.54 16.32
N LEU A 217 28.25 9.60 16.85
CA LEU A 217 27.97 8.93 18.12
C LEU A 217 28.35 9.74 19.35
N HIS A 218 29.06 10.88 19.19
CA HIS A 218 29.51 11.66 20.34
C HIS A 218 28.41 12.44 21.05
N HIS A 219 27.31 12.81 20.33
CA HIS A 219 26.26 13.66 20.89
C HIS A 219 24.83 13.29 20.48
N THR A 220 24.61 12.26 19.65
CA THR A 220 23.31 11.81 19.22
C THR A 220 23.14 10.31 19.44
N PRO A 221 21.98 9.82 19.86
CA PRO A 221 21.74 8.39 20.00
C PRO A 221 21.90 7.68 18.65
N ASP A 222 22.49 6.49 18.66
CA ASP A 222 22.67 5.60 17.48
C ASP A 222 21.36 5.29 16.75
N GLU A 223 20.25 5.58 17.38
CA GLU A 223 18.91 5.24 16.97
C GLU A 223 18.01 6.47 17.00
N TRP A 224 17.40 6.80 15.88
CA TRP A 224 16.50 7.93 15.75
C TRP A 224 15.04 7.49 15.93
N PRO A 225 14.20 8.39 16.49
CA PRO A 225 12.76 8.15 16.46
C PRO A 225 12.32 7.96 15.01
N LEU A 226 11.63 6.86 14.76
CA LEU A 226 11.21 6.47 13.41
C LEU A 226 10.32 7.53 12.74
N ASP A 227 9.54 8.26 13.53
CA ASP A 227 8.67 9.34 13.07
C ASP A 227 9.43 10.57 12.51
N MET A 228 10.65 10.80 12.97
CA MET A 228 11.50 11.86 12.41
C MET A 228 12.26 11.39 11.17
N ALA A 229 12.61 10.11 11.13
CA ALA A 229 13.44 9.53 10.07
C ALA A 229 12.63 8.98 8.89
N TYR A 230 11.37 8.57 9.12
CA TYR A 230 10.54 7.97 8.08
C TYR A 230 10.10 8.99 7.03
N LEU A 231 10.37 8.67 5.78
CA LEU A 231 9.82 9.34 4.61
C LEU A 231 8.91 8.35 3.88
N SER A 232 7.65 8.69 3.69
CA SER A 232 6.76 7.87 2.89
C SER A 232 7.13 7.99 1.42
N LEU A 233 7.59 6.88 0.85
CA LEU A 233 7.95 6.80 -0.56
C LEU A 233 6.72 6.50 -1.42
N GLU A 234 6.78 6.87 -2.68
CA GLU A 234 5.77 6.48 -3.65
C GLU A 234 5.91 5.01 -4.04
N ALA A 235 4.77 4.34 -4.15
CA ALA A 235 4.65 3.01 -4.72
C ALA A 235 3.72 3.07 -5.92
N THR A 236 4.17 2.52 -7.04
CA THR A 236 3.39 2.42 -8.26
C THR A 236 2.78 1.03 -8.34
N ALA A 237 1.46 0.95 -8.49
CA ALA A 237 0.82 -0.25 -8.98
C ALA A 237 1.24 -0.41 -10.43
N GLU A 238 2.13 -1.35 -10.72
CA GLU A 238 2.24 -1.78 -12.11
C GLU A 238 0.90 -2.41 -12.47
N PRO A 239 0.25 -1.95 -13.56
CA PRO A 239 -0.91 -2.66 -14.03
C PRO A 239 -0.43 -4.07 -14.37
N THR A 240 -0.91 -5.07 -13.63
CA THR A 240 -0.95 -6.45 -14.06
C THR A 240 -1.85 -6.49 -15.29
N GLY A 241 -1.28 -6.32 -16.46
CA GLY A 241 -1.93 -5.87 -17.67
C GLY A 241 -1.73 -4.39 -17.86
N GLY A 242 -0.50 -3.94 -18.18
CA GLY A 242 -0.31 -2.72 -18.94
C GLY A 242 -1.21 -2.79 -20.17
N PRO A 243 -1.40 -1.71 -20.93
CA PRO A 243 -2.14 -1.77 -22.18
C PRO A 243 -1.67 -2.93 -23.09
N TRP A 244 -0.66 -3.67 -22.66
CA TRP A 244 0.10 -4.70 -23.34
C TRP A 244 0.08 -6.08 -22.67
N SER A 245 -0.50 -6.27 -21.48
CA SER A 245 -0.61 -7.58 -20.83
C SER A 245 -1.87 -8.32 -21.29
N THR A 246 -1.99 -8.55 -22.57
CA THR A 246 -2.63 -9.75 -23.07
C THR A 246 -1.52 -10.70 -23.44
N ALA A 247 -1.02 -11.47 -22.45
CA ALA A 247 -0.12 -12.56 -22.72
C ALA A 247 -0.90 -13.62 -23.51
N PRO A 248 -0.44 -14.01 -24.71
CA PRO A 248 -0.94 -15.16 -25.41
C PRO A 248 -0.15 -16.40 -24.99
N GLU A 249 -0.17 -16.74 -23.70
CA GLU A 249 0.43 -18.03 -23.26
C GLU A 249 -0.59 -19.15 -23.04
N ALA A 250 -1.83 -18.96 -23.46
CA ALA A 250 -2.85 -20.01 -23.39
C ALA A 250 -3.50 -20.32 -24.74
N MET A 251 -2.73 -20.27 -25.85
CA MET A 251 -3.22 -20.84 -27.10
C MET A 251 -2.18 -21.81 -27.67
N GLY A 252 -2.48 -23.09 -27.43
CA GLY A 252 -1.84 -24.16 -28.18
C GLY A 252 -1.97 -23.93 -29.68
N THR A 253 -0.89 -24.27 -30.35
CA THR A 253 -0.69 -24.30 -31.79
C THR A 253 -1.94 -24.63 -32.61
N THR A 254 -2.50 -23.68 -33.32
CA THR A 254 -3.17 -23.91 -34.61
C THR A 254 -2.91 -22.72 -35.53
N ASN A 255 -2.48 -23.06 -36.75
CA ASN A 255 -2.19 -22.17 -37.86
C ASN A 255 -3.25 -21.09 -38.07
N ALA A 256 -2.87 -19.83 -37.91
CA ALA A 256 -3.57 -18.71 -38.53
C ALA A 256 -2.52 -17.68 -39.02
N GLY A 257 -2.71 -17.20 -40.24
CA GLY A 257 -1.82 -16.31 -40.95
C GLY A 257 -1.63 -14.92 -40.33
N PRO A 258 -0.87 -14.00 -40.96
CA PRO A 258 -0.39 -12.76 -40.38
C PRO A 258 -1.51 -11.75 -40.19
N GLY A 259 -2.09 -11.73 -38.99
CA GLY A 259 -3.04 -10.75 -38.51
C GLY A 259 -2.71 -10.43 -37.06
N GLY A 260 -2.45 -9.19 -36.76
CA GLY A 260 -1.97 -8.69 -35.48
C GLY A 260 -2.83 -9.01 -34.28
N PRO A 261 -2.38 -8.63 -33.04
CA PRO A 261 -2.98 -9.05 -31.80
C PRO A 261 -4.45 -8.62 -31.71
N ALA A 262 -5.26 -9.54 -31.23
CA ALA A 262 -6.70 -9.31 -31.00
C ALA A 262 -6.89 -8.25 -29.90
N PHE A 263 -6.89 -7.00 -30.29
CA PHE A 263 -7.58 -5.95 -29.55
C PHE A 263 -9.05 -6.34 -29.45
N ALA A 264 -9.68 -5.98 -28.34
CA ALA A 264 -11.13 -5.98 -28.31
C ALA A 264 -11.60 -5.33 -29.62
N VAL A 265 -12.21 -6.13 -30.50
CA VAL A 265 -12.67 -5.71 -31.82
C VAL A 265 -13.32 -4.36 -31.65
N PRO A 266 -12.87 -3.31 -32.38
CA PRO A 266 -13.57 -2.03 -32.38
C PRO A 266 -15.00 -2.36 -32.80
N ASP A 267 -15.94 -1.90 -32.00
CA ASP A 267 -17.34 -2.04 -32.36
C ASP A 267 -17.54 -1.18 -33.59
N GLU A 268 -17.76 -1.77 -34.74
CA GLU A 268 -18.01 -1.06 -36.03
C GLU A 268 -19.16 -0.05 -35.91
N ASP A 269 -20.02 -0.20 -34.90
CA ASP A 269 -21.16 0.68 -34.60
C ASP A 269 -20.90 1.60 -33.39
N ALA A 270 -19.74 1.57 -32.76
CA ALA A 270 -19.40 2.50 -31.69
C ALA A 270 -18.95 3.84 -32.32
N PRO A 271 -19.51 4.99 -31.88
CA PRO A 271 -18.92 6.25 -32.31
C PRO A 271 -17.44 6.26 -31.94
N PRO A 272 -16.56 6.80 -32.82
CA PRO A 272 -15.11 6.80 -32.60
C PRO A 272 -14.69 7.47 -31.30
N GLU A 273 -15.58 8.17 -30.64
CA GLU A 273 -15.41 8.85 -29.34
C GLU A 273 -15.46 7.89 -28.13
N LEU A 274 -15.79 6.61 -28.30
CA LEU A 274 -15.95 5.62 -27.23
C LEU A 274 -14.78 4.63 -27.07
N ILE A 275 -13.78 4.74 -27.92
CA ILE A 275 -12.50 4.04 -27.73
C ILE A 275 -11.65 4.89 -26.78
N VAL A 276 -12.03 4.92 -25.52
CA VAL A 276 -11.11 5.34 -24.48
C VAL A 276 -10.15 4.17 -24.27
N PRO A 277 -8.88 4.31 -24.67
CA PRO A 277 -7.87 3.38 -24.20
C PRO A 277 -7.94 3.47 -22.68
N VAL A 278 -8.37 2.39 -22.02
CA VAL A 278 -8.29 2.30 -20.58
C VAL A 278 -6.83 2.13 -20.22
N HIS A 279 -6.08 3.22 -20.37
CA HIS A 279 -4.76 3.29 -19.83
C HIS A 279 -4.93 3.34 -18.31
N ARG A 280 -4.73 2.20 -17.66
CA ARG A 280 -4.33 2.22 -16.27
C ARG A 280 -2.96 2.87 -16.24
N ALA A 281 -2.92 4.20 -16.15
CA ALA A 281 -1.73 4.83 -15.63
C ALA A 281 -1.43 4.14 -14.29
N ALA A 282 -0.17 3.82 -14.06
CA ALA A 282 0.25 3.23 -12.81
C ALA A 282 -0.27 4.12 -11.68
N ASP A 283 -1.15 3.57 -10.83
CA ASP A 283 -1.65 4.31 -9.68
C ASP A 283 -0.47 4.53 -8.74
N SER A 284 0.13 5.72 -8.81
CA SER A 284 1.13 6.11 -7.82
C SER A 284 0.39 6.42 -6.52
N LEU A 285 0.80 5.79 -5.45
CA LEU A 285 0.27 6.06 -4.11
C LEU A 285 1.41 6.01 -3.10
N ARG A 286 1.23 6.70 -1.99
CA ARG A 286 2.16 6.58 -0.87
C ARG A 286 2.16 5.14 -0.37
N ALA A 287 3.35 4.57 -0.21
CA ALA A 287 3.51 3.17 0.17
C ALA A 287 2.87 2.83 1.52
N ASP A 288 2.83 3.76 2.46
CA ASP A 288 2.18 3.61 3.77
C ASP A 288 0.64 3.59 3.68
N LEU A 289 0.07 4.05 2.57
CA LEU A 289 -1.38 4.01 2.30
C LEU A 289 -1.79 2.82 1.41
N ALA A 290 -0.85 2.00 0.98
CA ALA A 290 -1.11 0.85 0.12
C ALA A 290 -2.18 -0.09 0.71
N LEU A 291 -2.04 -0.42 1.99
CA LEU A 291 -3.00 -1.27 2.71
C LEU A 291 -4.31 -0.56 3.08
N ALA A 292 -4.45 0.75 2.87
CA ALA A 292 -5.73 1.43 2.98
C ALA A 292 -6.64 1.09 1.79
N ARG A 293 -6.03 0.89 0.61
CA ARG A 293 -6.74 0.61 -0.65
C ARG A 293 -6.84 -0.87 -0.96
N HIS A 294 -5.83 -1.66 -0.56
CA HIS A 294 -5.71 -3.08 -0.88
C HIS A 294 -5.49 -3.89 0.40
N ASP A 295 -6.28 -4.94 0.59
CA ASP A 295 -6.13 -5.79 1.79
C ASP A 295 -4.88 -6.67 1.73
N ARG A 296 -4.36 -6.94 0.52
CA ARG A 296 -3.20 -7.80 0.26
C ARG A 296 -2.27 -7.11 -0.72
N VAL A 297 -1.04 -6.85 -0.29
CA VAL A 297 -0.03 -6.11 -1.08
C VAL A 297 1.26 -6.92 -1.15
N LEU A 298 1.77 -7.14 -2.36
CA LEU A 298 3.16 -7.53 -2.61
C LEU A 298 3.95 -6.27 -2.99
N LEU A 299 4.84 -5.82 -2.12
CA LEU A 299 5.65 -4.63 -2.32
C LEU A 299 7.03 -5.00 -2.83
N ARG A 300 7.33 -4.61 -4.06
CA ARG A 300 8.62 -4.78 -4.69
C ARG A 300 9.50 -3.55 -4.48
N GLY A 301 10.80 -3.73 -4.37
CA GLY A 301 11.74 -2.60 -4.29
C GLY A 301 13.19 -3.06 -4.24
N LEU A 302 14.08 -2.24 -4.78
CA LEU A 302 15.52 -2.51 -4.81
C LEU A 302 16.11 -2.65 -3.40
N ALA A 303 17.33 -3.14 -3.29
CA ALA A 303 18.08 -3.16 -2.03
C ALA A 303 18.24 -1.73 -1.50
N GLY A 304 17.99 -1.51 -0.20
CA GLY A 304 18.08 -0.18 0.41
C GLY A 304 16.94 0.78 0.10
N SER A 305 15.89 0.36 -0.63
CA SER A 305 14.74 1.20 -0.98
C SER A 305 13.77 1.50 0.18
N GLY A 306 14.02 1.00 1.39
CA GLY A 306 13.19 1.31 2.57
C GLY A 306 12.04 0.34 2.86
N LYS A 307 11.95 -0.85 2.21
CA LYS A 307 10.91 -1.86 2.46
C LYS A 307 10.76 -2.24 3.93
N THR A 308 11.86 -2.61 4.57
CA THR A 308 11.89 -2.95 6.01
C THR A 308 11.54 -1.76 6.89
N THR A 309 11.93 -0.55 6.51
CA THR A 309 11.57 0.70 7.20
C THR A 309 10.07 0.96 7.14
N LEU A 310 9.43 0.68 6.00
CA LEU A 310 7.97 0.72 5.86
C LEU A 310 7.29 -0.30 6.78
N VAL A 311 7.79 -1.55 6.82
CA VAL A 311 7.29 -2.59 7.74
C VAL A 311 7.36 -2.11 9.20
N GLN A 312 8.48 -1.50 9.60
CA GLN A 312 8.63 -0.92 10.94
C GLN A 312 7.65 0.23 11.17
N TRP A 313 7.49 1.12 10.19
CA TRP A 313 6.55 2.25 10.28
C TRP A 313 5.10 1.80 10.46
N LEU A 314 4.64 0.84 9.66
CA LEU A 314 3.30 0.26 9.78
C LEU A 314 3.10 -0.43 11.14
N THR A 315 4.13 -1.13 11.62
CA THR A 315 4.12 -1.78 12.93
C THR A 315 3.95 -0.77 14.06
N VAL A 316 4.75 0.29 14.07
CA VAL A 316 4.71 1.33 15.11
C VAL A 316 3.40 2.11 15.02
N SER A 317 2.96 2.45 13.80
CA SER A 317 1.71 3.18 13.59
C SER A 317 0.49 2.39 14.09
N ALA A 318 0.46 1.08 13.85
CA ALA A 318 -0.59 0.21 14.38
C ALA A 318 -0.49 0.06 15.91
N ALA A 319 0.73 -0.06 16.46
CA ALA A 319 0.96 -0.28 17.88
C ALA A 319 0.71 0.96 18.75
N THR A 320 0.90 2.18 18.21
CA THR A 320 0.78 3.44 18.97
C THR A 320 -0.53 4.17 18.69
N GLU A 321 -1.39 3.63 17.82
CA GLU A 321 -2.62 4.29 17.34
C GLU A 321 -2.39 5.74 16.86
N ARG A 322 -1.19 6.03 16.38
CA ARG A 322 -0.85 7.35 15.87
C ARG A 322 -1.80 7.74 14.73
N ARG A 323 -2.39 8.90 14.84
CA ARG A 323 -3.32 9.46 13.86
C ARG A 323 -2.56 10.16 12.73
N ALA A 324 -1.74 9.43 11.99
CA ALA A 324 -1.28 9.96 10.72
C ALA A 324 -2.49 10.03 9.76
N GLU A 325 -2.59 11.08 8.99
CA GLU A 325 -3.66 11.29 8.03
C GLU A 325 -3.71 10.11 7.02
N GLY A 326 -4.90 9.52 6.83
CA GLY A 326 -5.08 8.35 5.97
C GLY A 326 -4.81 6.98 6.60
N MET A 327 -4.25 6.89 7.82
CA MET A 327 -3.89 5.61 8.46
C MET A 327 -4.98 5.02 9.38
N ALA A 328 -6.23 5.45 9.22
CA ALA A 328 -7.36 4.93 10.01
C ALA A 328 -7.57 3.40 9.85
N TYR A 329 -7.12 2.81 8.75
CA TYR A 329 -7.20 1.38 8.46
C TYR A 329 -6.37 0.50 9.41
N LEU A 330 -5.40 1.07 10.13
CA LEU A 330 -4.57 0.37 11.13
C LEU A 330 -5.22 0.30 12.52
N ARG A 331 -6.32 1.02 12.74
CA ARG A 331 -6.97 1.07 14.06
C ARG A 331 -7.45 -0.31 14.51
N GLY A 332 -7.04 -0.73 15.70
CA GLY A 332 -7.41 -2.03 16.28
C GLY A 332 -6.77 -3.24 15.58
N ARG A 333 -5.81 -3.02 14.68
CA ARG A 333 -5.03 -4.08 14.05
C ARG A 333 -3.84 -4.45 14.94
N ILE A 334 -3.54 -5.75 14.98
CA ILE A 334 -2.40 -6.31 15.73
C ILE A 334 -1.32 -6.67 14.71
N PRO A 335 -0.16 -6.01 14.72
CA PRO A 335 0.91 -6.29 13.77
C PRO A 335 1.68 -7.57 14.12
N PHE A 336 1.90 -8.43 13.13
CA PHE A 336 2.78 -9.59 13.17
C PHE A 336 3.90 -9.40 12.16
N VAL A 337 5.09 -9.06 12.65
CA VAL A 337 6.29 -8.90 11.79
C VAL A 337 6.96 -10.25 11.63
N LEU A 338 6.99 -10.77 10.41
CA LEU A 338 7.46 -12.11 10.06
C LEU A 338 8.63 -12.03 9.07
N PRO A 339 9.87 -11.81 9.54
CA PRO A 339 11.03 -11.78 8.65
C PRO A 339 11.39 -13.20 8.21
N LEU A 340 11.23 -13.48 6.91
CA LEU A 340 11.41 -14.83 6.35
C LEU A 340 12.80 -15.37 6.56
N ARG A 341 13.83 -14.52 6.51
CA ARG A 341 15.22 -14.90 6.83
C ARG A 341 15.36 -15.59 8.19
N THR A 342 14.60 -15.10 9.19
CA THR A 342 14.61 -15.69 10.55
C THR A 342 13.78 -16.97 10.60
N LEU A 343 12.65 -17.01 9.89
CA LEU A 343 11.71 -18.12 9.93
C LEU A 343 12.20 -19.37 9.18
N THR A 344 13.09 -19.22 8.18
CA THR A 344 13.59 -20.35 7.36
C THR A 344 15.01 -20.77 7.71
N ARG A 345 15.59 -20.17 8.74
CA ARG A 345 17.02 -20.28 9.09
C ARG A 345 17.56 -21.71 9.22
N HIS A 346 16.81 -22.61 9.82
CA HIS A 346 17.23 -23.99 10.07
C HIS A 346 16.60 -25.01 9.11
N GLY A 347 16.00 -24.55 8.00
CA GLY A 347 15.26 -25.44 7.09
C GLY A 347 13.97 -26.00 7.69
N GLU A 348 13.55 -25.48 8.84
CA GLU A 348 12.34 -25.88 9.55
C GLU A 348 11.07 -25.52 8.75
N ARG A 349 9.95 -26.13 9.14
CA ARG A 349 8.65 -25.74 8.61
C ARG A 349 8.34 -24.31 9.06
N LEU A 350 7.85 -23.48 8.13
CA LEU A 350 7.36 -22.15 8.45
C LEU A 350 6.32 -22.22 9.59
N PRO A 351 6.32 -21.25 10.51
CA PRO A 351 5.57 -21.36 11.75
C PRO A 351 4.07 -21.33 11.53
N SER A 352 3.33 -22.07 12.32
CA SER A 352 1.89 -21.90 12.53
C SER A 352 1.62 -20.64 13.38
N PRO A 353 0.40 -20.09 13.36
CA PRO A 353 0.07 -18.85 14.07
C PRO A 353 0.44 -18.82 15.55
N ASP A 354 0.31 -19.92 16.26
CA ASP A 354 0.70 -20.08 17.67
C ASP A 354 2.19 -19.82 17.93
N ARG A 355 3.03 -20.02 16.89
CA ARG A 355 4.48 -19.82 16.95
C ARG A 355 4.99 -18.53 16.32
N PHE A 356 4.14 -17.68 15.78
CA PHE A 356 4.58 -16.44 15.10
C PHE A 356 5.48 -15.58 15.99
N LEU A 357 5.09 -15.36 17.24
CA LEU A 357 5.85 -14.49 18.14
C LEU A 357 7.20 -15.09 18.50
N SER A 358 7.22 -16.37 18.88
CA SER A 358 8.46 -17.05 19.26
C SER A 358 9.41 -17.21 18.06
N ALA A 359 8.90 -17.55 16.88
CA ALA A 359 9.68 -17.67 15.66
C ALA A 359 10.27 -16.33 15.20
N ALA A 360 9.55 -15.22 15.43
CA ALA A 360 10.03 -13.87 15.18
C ALA A 360 10.93 -13.30 16.31
N GLY A 361 11.28 -14.13 17.30
CA GLY A 361 12.15 -13.73 18.40
C GLY A 361 11.52 -12.76 19.39
N CYS A 362 10.19 -12.80 19.56
CA CYS A 362 9.51 -12.04 20.61
C CYS A 362 9.66 -12.75 21.96
N PRO A 363 10.15 -12.07 23.03
CA PRO A 363 10.33 -12.69 24.34
C PRO A 363 9.04 -12.86 25.13
N LEU A 364 7.91 -12.32 24.63
CA LEU A 364 6.62 -12.38 25.31
C LEU A 364 5.89 -13.66 24.91
N THR A 365 5.36 -14.38 25.90
CA THR A 365 4.55 -15.59 25.69
C THR A 365 3.06 -15.19 25.63
N PRO A 366 2.38 -15.40 24.49
CA PRO A 366 0.97 -15.11 24.36
C PRO A 366 0.11 -16.10 25.17
N PRO A 367 -1.11 -15.73 25.57
CA PRO A 367 -2.11 -16.66 26.03
C PRO A 367 -2.37 -17.76 24.97
N GLU A 368 -2.69 -18.95 25.40
CA GLU A 368 -2.95 -20.07 24.49
C GLU A 368 -4.06 -19.72 23.48
N GLY A 369 -3.77 -19.96 22.18
CA GLY A 369 -4.70 -19.67 21.08
C GLY A 369 -4.95 -18.18 20.81
N TRP A 370 -4.24 -17.26 21.46
CA TRP A 370 -4.44 -15.81 21.27
C TRP A 370 -4.22 -15.38 19.82
N THR A 371 -3.14 -15.82 19.18
CA THR A 371 -2.84 -15.47 17.79
C THR A 371 -3.96 -15.94 16.85
N ASP A 372 -4.44 -17.16 17.04
CA ASP A 372 -5.55 -17.72 16.28
C ASP A 372 -6.83 -16.86 16.42
N ARG A 373 -7.18 -16.48 17.66
CA ARG A 373 -8.33 -15.59 17.90
C ARG A 373 -8.19 -14.23 17.23
N VAL A 374 -6.99 -13.63 17.25
CA VAL A 374 -6.74 -12.34 16.57
C VAL A 374 -6.91 -12.47 15.07
N LEU A 375 -6.34 -13.52 14.47
CA LEU A 375 -6.41 -13.75 13.02
C LEU A 375 -7.82 -14.14 12.57
N ALA A 376 -8.51 -15.01 13.32
CA ALA A 376 -9.90 -15.38 13.04
C ALA A 376 -10.87 -14.19 13.15
N ALA A 377 -10.56 -13.22 14.01
CA ALA A 377 -11.31 -11.98 14.12
C ALA A 377 -11.00 -10.97 12.99
N GLY A 378 -10.10 -11.29 12.05
CA GLY A 378 -9.67 -10.41 10.99
C GLY A 378 -8.89 -9.19 11.49
N ARG A 379 -8.32 -9.22 12.70
CA ARG A 379 -7.60 -8.09 13.32
C ARG A 379 -6.10 -8.10 13.03
N GLY A 380 -5.59 -9.11 12.36
CA GLY A 380 -4.17 -9.21 12.02
C GLY A 380 -3.73 -8.18 10.99
N LEU A 381 -2.55 -7.62 11.21
CA LEU A 381 -1.73 -6.94 10.20
C LEU A 381 -0.47 -7.78 10.02
N ILE A 382 -0.45 -8.62 8.98
CA ILE A 382 0.61 -9.58 8.74
C ILE A 382 1.64 -8.96 7.80
N LEU A 383 2.85 -8.78 8.30
CA LEU A 383 3.95 -8.11 7.63
C LEU A 383 5.08 -9.12 7.39
N VAL A 384 5.07 -9.74 6.20
CA VAL A 384 6.06 -10.74 5.78
C VAL A 384 7.20 -10.03 5.06
N ASP A 385 8.35 -9.95 5.70
CA ASP A 385 9.48 -9.20 5.17
C ASP A 385 10.53 -10.11 4.53
N GLY A 386 10.91 -9.80 3.27
CA GLY A 386 12.06 -10.34 2.61
C GLY A 386 11.91 -11.71 1.94
N ILE A 387 11.02 -11.86 0.96
CA ILE A 387 10.98 -13.07 0.08
C ILE A 387 12.33 -13.28 -0.62
N ASP A 388 13.00 -12.22 -1.01
CA ASP A 388 14.32 -12.24 -1.66
C ASP A 388 15.46 -12.65 -0.72
N GLU A 389 15.22 -12.68 0.59
CA GLU A 389 16.22 -13.04 1.58
C GLU A 389 16.29 -14.57 1.85
N ILE A 390 15.44 -15.36 1.19
CA ILE A 390 15.44 -16.81 1.26
C ILE A 390 15.82 -17.42 -0.10
N PRO A 391 16.46 -18.63 -0.09
CA PRO A 391 16.83 -19.35 -1.32
C PRO A 391 15.61 -19.57 -2.23
N GLU A 392 15.83 -19.57 -3.54
CA GLU A 392 14.77 -19.74 -4.54
C GLU A 392 13.95 -21.01 -4.31
N ALA A 393 14.63 -22.11 -4.00
CA ALA A 393 13.99 -23.39 -3.70
C ALA A 393 13.02 -23.35 -2.49
N GLU A 394 13.18 -22.37 -1.59
CA GLU A 394 12.31 -22.20 -0.42
C GLU A 394 11.14 -21.26 -0.70
N ARG A 395 11.19 -20.45 -1.75
CA ARG A 395 10.15 -19.44 -2.08
C ARG A 395 8.80 -20.09 -2.39
N GLU A 396 8.78 -21.20 -3.10
CA GLU A 396 7.52 -21.91 -3.40
C GLU A 396 6.91 -22.56 -2.12
N ARG A 397 7.77 -22.94 -1.17
CA ARG A 397 7.30 -23.39 0.15
C ARG A 397 6.69 -22.25 0.96
N ALA A 398 7.30 -21.06 0.90
CA ALA A 398 6.77 -19.84 1.52
C ALA A 398 5.43 -19.43 0.88
N ARG A 399 5.31 -19.55 -0.46
CA ARG A 399 4.04 -19.26 -1.15
C ARG A 399 2.92 -20.18 -0.72
N ARG A 400 3.18 -21.48 -0.62
CA ARG A 400 2.17 -22.44 -0.13
C ARG A 400 1.75 -22.14 1.31
N TRP A 401 2.69 -21.84 2.19
CA TRP A 401 2.41 -21.44 3.56
C TRP A 401 1.57 -20.15 3.63
N LEU A 402 1.86 -19.14 2.81
CA LEU A 402 1.03 -17.94 2.71
C LEU A 402 -0.40 -18.28 2.27
N ARG A 403 -0.55 -19.14 1.26
CA ARG A 403 -1.86 -19.56 0.75
C ARG A 403 -2.69 -20.31 1.80
N ASP A 404 -2.05 -21.18 2.56
CA ASP A 404 -2.71 -21.91 3.65
C ASP A 404 -3.24 -20.93 4.71
N LEU A 405 -2.45 -19.90 5.08
CA LEU A 405 -2.86 -18.87 6.03
C LEU A 405 -3.97 -17.98 5.47
N LEU A 406 -3.88 -17.59 4.21
CA LEU A 406 -4.92 -16.79 3.54
C LEU A 406 -6.25 -17.53 3.47
N THR A 407 -6.20 -18.84 3.27
CA THR A 407 -7.41 -19.68 3.23
C THR A 407 -8.03 -19.85 4.62
N ALA A 408 -7.18 -19.95 5.65
CA ALA A 408 -7.65 -20.16 7.03
C ALA A 408 -8.14 -18.87 7.71
N TYR A 409 -7.59 -17.70 7.35
CA TYR A 409 -7.80 -16.44 8.07
C TYR A 409 -8.13 -15.28 7.13
N ASP A 410 -9.37 -15.20 6.72
CA ASP A 410 -9.86 -14.11 5.87
C ASP A 410 -10.02 -12.79 6.67
N GLY A 411 -10.07 -11.65 5.96
CA GLY A 411 -10.31 -10.32 6.57
C GLY A 411 -9.10 -9.66 7.23
N ASN A 412 -7.93 -10.32 7.25
CA ASN A 412 -6.67 -9.74 7.71
C ASN A 412 -6.01 -8.91 6.61
N ARG A 413 -5.08 -8.03 7.01
CA ARG A 413 -4.28 -7.25 6.05
C ARG A 413 -2.88 -7.84 5.91
N TRP A 414 -2.41 -7.91 4.67
CA TRP A 414 -1.17 -8.60 4.32
C TRP A 414 -0.24 -7.69 3.52
N LEU A 415 0.98 -7.53 4.01
CA LEU A 415 2.07 -6.94 3.25
C LEU A 415 3.19 -7.98 3.13
N VAL A 416 3.60 -8.26 1.90
CA VAL A 416 4.76 -9.11 1.60
C VAL A 416 5.77 -8.24 0.89
N THR A 417 7.04 -8.29 1.28
CA THR A 417 8.10 -7.51 0.63
C THR A 417 9.04 -8.39 -0.16
N SER A 418 9.53 -7.89 -1.31
CA SER A 418 10.45 -8.61 -2.18
C SER A 418 11.35 -7.65 -2.98
N ARG A 419 12.47 -8.16 -3.55
CA ARG A 419 13.14 -7.48 -4.67
C ARG A 419 12.35 -7.71 -5.96
N PRO A 420 12.45 -6.78 -6.95
CA PRO A 420 11.73 -6.92 -8.22
C PRO A 420 12.05 -8.22 -8.96
N THR A 421 13.31 -8.64 -8.94
CA THR A 421 13.81 -9.81 -9.68
C THR A 421 13.64 -11.14 -8.95
N ALA A 422 13.34 -11.10 -7.64
CA ALA A 422 13.31 -12.31 -6.79
C ALA A 422 12.13 -13.24 -7.08
N VAL A 423 11.01 -12.69 -7.49
CA VAL A 423 9.82 -13.46 -7.85
C VAL A 423 9.26 -12.95 -9.17
N ARG A 424 8.64 -13.85 -9.93
CA ARG A 424 8.01 -13.50 -11.22
C ARG A 424 6.93 -12.44 -11.02
N ASP A 425 6.71 -11.65 -12.05
CA ASP A 425 5.50 -10.83 -12.12
C ASP A 425 4.30 -11.76 -11.99
N ASP A 426 3.26 -11.35 -11.29
CA ASP A 426 2.07 -12.12 -10.97
C ASP A 426 2.24 -13.26 -9.93
N TRP A 427 3.38 -13.36 -9.23
CA TRP A 427 3.68 -14.47 -8.32
C TRP A 427 2.60 -14.71 -7.25
N LEU A 428 1.98 -13.65 -6.67
CA LEU A 428 0.87 -13.72 -5.71
C LEU A 428 -0.45 -13.16 -6.26
N THR A 429 -0.53 -12.80 -7.52
CA THR A 429 -1.74 -12.20 -8.12
C THR A 429 -2.93 -13.16 -8.06
N THR A 430 -2.70 -14.46 -8.31
CA THR A 430 -3.72 -15.50 -8.18
C THR A 430 -4.21 -15.69 -6.75
N ASP A 431 -3.42 -15.26 -5.76
CA ASP A 431 -3.76 -15.31 -4.34
C ASP A 431 -4.37 -13.98 -3.85
N GLY A 432 -4.75 -13.09 -4.77
CA GLY A 432 -5.46 -11.83 -4.52
C GLY A 432 -4.58 -10.68 -4.05
N PHE A 433 -3.25 -10.75 -4.25
CA PHE A 433 -2.35 -9.64 -3.95
C PHE A 433 -2.31 -8.63 -5.08
N THR A 434 -2.30 -7.35 -4.70
CA THR A 434 -1.93 -6.25 -5.59
C THR A 434 -0.42 -6.05 -5.52
N GLU A 435 0.24 -6.09 -6.66
CA GLU A 435 1.68 -5.86 -6.75
C GLU A 435 1.96 -4.38 -6.90
N LEU A 436 2.81 -3.85 -6.02
CA LEU A 436 3.26 -2.47 -6.01
C LEU A 436 4.78 -2.45 -6.04
N THR A 437 5.35 -1.49 -6.78
CA THR A 437 6.80 -1.28 -6.85
C THR A 437 7.16 0.06 -6.21
N LEU A 438 8.07 0.05 -5.23
CA LEU A 438 8.62 1.27 -4.65
C LEU A 438 9.42 2.03 -5.71
N SER A 439 9.05 3.26 -5.94
CA SER A 439 9.78 4.17 -6.81
C SER A 439 11.07 4.65 -6.14
N PRO A 440 12.13 4.93 -6.91
CA PRO A 440 13.26 5.71 -6.42
C PRO A 440 12.78 7.07 -5.90
N MET A 441 13.46 7.62 -4.90
CA MET A 441 13.13 8.96 -4.38
C MET A 441 13.20 10.00 -5.49
N SER A 442 12.16 10.80 -5.61
CA SER A 442 12.14 12.01 -6.43
C SER A 442 13.10 13.08 -5.87
N ARG A 443 13.42 14.09 -6.66
CA ARG A 443 14.27 15.21 -6.19
C ARG A 443 13.71 15.90 -4.95
N ALA A 444 12.38 16.05 -4.88
CA ALA A 444 11.72 16.64 -3.72
C ALA A 444 11.87 15.77 -2.46
N GLU A 445 11.72 14.44 -2.62
CA GLU A 445 11.92 13.48 -1.54
C GLU A 445 13.37 13.41 -1.09
N VAL A 446 14.34 13.44 -2.01
CA VAL A 446 15.78 13.53 -1.69
C VAL A 446 16.07 14.80 -0.89
N THR A 447 15.52 15.94 -1.32
CA THR A 447 15.68 17.22 -0.61
C THR A 447 15.10 17.11 0.80
N THR A 448 13.89 16.58 0.94
CA THR A 448 13.23 16.39 2.24
C THR A 448 14.01 15.41 3.12
N PHE A 449 14.54 14.33 2.54
CA PHE A 449 15.38 13.36 3.26
C PHE A 449 16.65 14.02 3.80
N VAL A 450 17.38 14.76 2.97
CA VAL A 450 18.59 15.48 3.35
C VAL A 450 18.32 16.47 4.49
N GLN A 451 17.23 17.25 4.38
CA GLN A 451 16.84 18.20 5.42
C GLN A 451 16.52 17.52 6.76
N ARG A 452 15.70 16.47 6.74
CA ARG A 452 15.37 15.68 7.94
C ARG A 452 16.61 15.04 8.55
N TRP A 453 17.49 14.50 7.69
CA TRP A 453 18.74 13.90 8.15
C TRP A 453 19.62 14.91 8.89
N HIS A 454 19.83 16.11 8.32
CA HIS A 454 20.65 17.15 8.94
C HIS A 454 20.00 17.72 10.20
N GLN A 455 18.68 17.88 10.20
CA GLN A 455 17.94 18.30 11.40
C GLN A 455 18.11 17.32 12.55
N ALA A 456 18.01 16.03 12.27
CA ALA A 456 18.15 15.00 13.28
C ALA A 456 19.61 14.79 13.70
N ALA A 457 20.58 15.02 12.79
CA ALA A 457 22.02 14.98 13.11
C ALA A 457 22.52 16.12 14.00
N GLY A 458 21.67 17.11 14.26
CA GLY A 458 21.93 18.21 15.19
C GLY A 458 22.58 19.44 14.56
N PRO A 459 22.83 20.50 15.36
CA PRO A 459 23.28 21.81 14.88
C PRO A 459 24.60 21.77 14.11
N ASP A 460 25.52 20.88 14.49
CA ASP A 460 26.83 20.73 13.85
C ASP A 460 26.76 20.19 12.42
N ALA A 461 25.64 19.57 12.04
CA ALA A 461 25.40 19.06 10.70
C ALA A 461 24.78 20.12 9.77
N HIS A 462 24.07 21.11 10.29
CA HIS A 462 23.38 22.15 9.51
C HIS A 462 24.26 22.87 8.47
N PRO A 463 25.53 23.19 8.74
CA PRO A 463 26.38 23.84 7.74
C PRO A 463 26.60 23.04 6.46
N TYR A 464 26.40 21.72 6.51
CA TYR A 464 26.64 20.80 5.39
C TYR A 464 25.38 20.53 4.56
N GLU A 465 24.19 20.87 5.05
CA GLU A 465 22.91 20.65 4.34
C GLU A 465 22.88 21.34 2.98
N ARG A 466 23.05 22.66 2.97
CA ARG A 466 22.96 23.46 1.74
C ARG A 466 24.04 23.12 0.71
N PRO A 467 25.33 22.95 1.09
CA PRO A 467 26.36 22.49 0.15
C PRO A 467 26.08 21.10 -0.43
N LEU A 468 25.50 20.18 0.36
CA LEU A 468 25.13 18.87 -0.14
C LEU A 468 23.98 18.95 -1.15
N LEU A 469 22.94 19.72 -0.89
CA LEU A 469 21.85 19.93 -1.82
C LEU A 469 22.33 20.55 -3.14
N GLU A 470 23.30 21.46 -3.09
CA GLU A 470 23.91 22.00 -4.29
C GLU A 470 24.79 20.95 -5.04
N ALA A 471 25.56 20.14 -4.33
CA ALA A 471 26.31 19.04 -4.92
C ALA A 471 25.39 18.02 -5.61
N LEU A 472 24.22 17.70 -5.02
CA LEU A 472 23.21 16.82 -5.61
C LEU A 472 22.56 17.42 -6.86
N ARG A 473 22.48 18.74 -6.98
CA ARG A 473 21.95 19.42 -8.18
C ARG A 473 22.98 19.44 -9.32
N THR A 474 24.27 19.55 -8.99
CA THR A 474 25.34 19.79 -9.98
C THR A 474 26.05 18.51 -10.40
N THR A 475 25.93 17.42 -9.62
CA THR A 475 26.71 16.19 -9.82
C THR A 475 25.77 15.00 -10.05
N GLU A 476 25.52 14.69 -11.32
CA GLU A 476 24.53 13.68 -11.73
C GLU A 476 24.71 12.32 -11.07
N HIS A 477 25.94 11.77 -11.00
CA HIS A 477 26.17 10.46 -10.40
C HIS A 477 25.88 10.42 -8.90
N VAL A 478 26.07 11.53 -8.17
CA VAL A 478 25.71 11.62 -6.76
C VAL A 478 24.20 11.72 -6.59
N ALA A 479 23.56 12.50 -7.46
CA ALA A 479 22.10 12.60 -7.49
C ALA A 479 21.43 11.24 -7.73
N GLN A 480 21.93 10.46 -8.70
CA GLN A 480 21.44 9.11 -8.97
C GLN A 480 21.59 8.17 -7.78
N LEU A 481 22.73 8.21 -7.07
CA LEU A 481 22.93 7.40 -5.86
C LEU A 481 21.99 7.83 -4.73
N ALA A 482 21.73 9.12 -4.61
CA ALA A 482 20.86 9.66 -3.56
C ALA A 482 19.37 9.33 -3.76
N THR A 483 18.95 8.84 -4.92
CA THR A 483 17.55 8.37 -5.13
C THR A 483 17.20 7.13 -4.28
N ASN A 484 18.21 6.43 -3.75
CA ASN A 484 18.04 5.32 -2.82
C ASN A 484 18.20 5.83 -1.38
N PRO A 485 17.24 5.59 -0.46
CA PRO A 485 17.27 6.10 0.91
C PRO A 485 18.55 5.74 1.68
N LEU A 486 19.02 4.49 1.56
CA LEU A 486 20.25 4.06 2.22
C LEU A 486 21.45 4.83 1.70
N MET A 487 21.58 4.93 0.38
CA MET A 487 22.69 5.64 -0.26
C MET A 487 22.65 7.12 0.06
N CYS A 488 21.45 7.72 0.10
CA CYS A 488 21.27 9.10 0.50
C CYS A 488 21.76 9.35 1.94
N GLY A 489 21.41 8.46 2.87
CA GLY A 489 21.91 8.51 4.25
C GLY A 489 23.45 8.41 4.35
N LEU A 490 24.04 7.49 3.58
CA LEU A 490 25.50 7.36 3.50
C LEU A 490 26.18 8.59 2.89
N VAL A 491 25.58 9.16 1.85
CA VAL A 491 26.08 10.41 1.22
C VAL A 491 26.02 11.57 2.21
N CYS A 492 24.93 11.74 2.96
CA CYS A 492 24.82 12.75 4.02
C CYS A 492 25.92 12.58 5.08
N ALA A 493 26.10 11.35 5.55
CA ALA A 493 27.09 11.03 6.56
C ALA A 493 28.53 11.28 6.10
N LEU A 494 28.87 10.81 4.90
CA LEU A 494 30.20 10.99 4.30
C LEU A 494 30.49 12.45 3.98
N HIS A 495 29.52 13.20 3.46
CA HIS A 495 29.67 14.61 3.18
C HIS A 495 30.01 15.42 4.45
N ARG A 496 29.32 15.11 5.54
CA ARG A 496 29.62 15.70 6.85
C ARG A 496 30.99 15.27 7.37
N ASP A 497 31.28 13.96 7.39
CA ASP A 497 32.51 13.39 7.90
C ASP A 497 33.76 13.95 7.17
N ARG A 498 33.64 14.07 5.85
CA ARG A 498 34.71 14.59 5.00
C ARG A 498 34.65 16.10 4.75
N ARG A 499 33.89 16.82 5.60
CA ARG A 499 33.79 18.28 5.56
C ARG A 499 33.43 18.86 4.19
N GLY A 500 32.46 18.26 3.51
CA GLY A 500 31.94 18.71 2.21
C GLY A 500 32.53 17.99 1.00
N PHE A 501 33.39 16.99 1.17
CA PHE A 501 33.95 16.21 0.05
C PHE A 501 33.25 14.86 -0.10
N LEU A 502 32.84 14.54 -1.32
CA LEU A 502 32.27 13.24 -1.67
C LEU A 502 33.20 12.45 -2.60
N PRO A 503 33.36 11.13 -2.37
CA PRO A 503 34.09 10.28 -3.30
C PRO A 503 33.40 10.22 -4.65
N ARG A 504 34.19 10.11 -5.72
CA ARG A 504 33.67 9.94 -7.08
C ARG A 504 33.44 8.45 -7.37
N GLY A 505 32.22 8.08 -7.65
CA GLY A 505 31.84 6.72 -8.03
C GLY A 505 31.35 5.85 -6.83
N ARG A 506 30.58 4.84 -7.19
CA ARG A 506 29.84 3.97 -6.23
C ARG A 506 30.79 3.15 -5.34
N LYS A 507 31.86 2.56 -5.94
CA LYS A 507 32.88 1.78 -5.21
C LYS A 507 33.57 2.62 -4.16
N ALA A 508 34.10 3.79 -4.53
CA ALA A 508 34.79 4.67 -3.61
C ALA A 508 33.91 5.18 -2.48
N LEU A 509 32.59 5.28 -2.72
CA LEU A 509 31.61 5.65 -1.71
C LEU A 509 31.41 4.51 -0.69
N TYR A 510 31.34 3.24 -1.15
CA TYR A 510 31.26 2.09 -0.23
C TYR A 510 32.56 1.88 0.56
N GLU A 511 33.72 2.01 -0.08
CA GLU A 511 35.02 1.94 0.61
C GLU A 511 35.13 3.03 1.67
N ALA A 512 34.72 4.24 1.35
CA ALA A 512 34.69 5.34 2.29
C ALA A 512 33.71 5.12 3.45
N ALA A 513 32.55 4.52 3.18
CA ALA A 513 31.58 4.16 4.21
C ALA A 513 32.11 3.04 5.13
N LEU A 514 32.76 2.02 4.56
CA LEU A 514 33.40 0.96 5.34
C LEU A 514 34.50 1.53 6.25
N ALA A 515 35.40 2.34 5.71
CA ALA A 515 36.45 3.01 6.48
C ALA A 515 35.86 3.88 7.62
N MET A 516 34.79 4.62 7.32
CA MET A 516 34.09 5.42 8.33
C MET A 516 33.50 4.54 9.45
N LEU A 517 32.86 3.43 9.11
CA LEU A 517 32.24 2.54 10.09
C LEU A 517 33.27 1.81 10.95
N LEU A 518 34.37 1.36 10.34
CA LEU A 518 35.46 0.64 11.05
C LEU A 518 36.33 1.56 11.93
N SER A 519 36.67 2.77 11.45
CA SER A 519 37.62 3.65 12.14
C SER A 519 36.98 4.52 13.22
N ARG A 520 35.67 4.79 13.15
CA ARG A 520 35.00 5.72 14.09
C ARG A 520 34.81 5.15 15.48
N ARG A 521 34.42 3.89 15.60
CA ARG A 521 34.17 3.27 16.91
C ARG A 521 35.42 3.11 17.77
N ASP A 522 36.63 3.10 17.20
CA ASP A 522 37.88 3.03 17.95
C ASP A 522 38.23 4.35 18.62
N ARG A 523 37.91 5.50 18.01
CA ARG A 523 38.16 6.83 18.61
C ARG A 523 37.14 7.22 19.69
N GLU A 524 35.95 6.61 19.70
CA GLU A 524 34.84 7.03 20.56
C GLU A 524 34.79 6.35 21.93
N ARG A 525 35.60 5.30 22.18
CA ARG A 525 35.57 4.53 23.44
C ARG A 525 36.88 4.53 24.23
N ASP A 526 37.48 5.66 24.36
CA ASP A 526 38.62 5.88 25.28
C ASP A 526 38.24 5.79 26.78
N MET A 527 37.17 5.06 27.10
CA MET A 527 36.60 4.84 28.42
C MET A 527 36.85 3.40 28.91
N GLY A 528 38.02 3.10 29.31
CA GLY A 528 38.30 2.26 30.47
C GLY A 528 37.98 0.76 30.46
N THR A 529 38.00 0.05 29.33
CA THR A 529 37.91 -1.42 29.35
C THR A 529 39.28 -2.05 29.09
N PRO A 530 39.73 -3.03 29.92
CA PRO A 530 41.10 -3.52 29.92
C PRO A 530 41.52 -4.48 28.79
N TYR A 531 40.67 -4.71 27.79
CA TYR A 531 40.97 -5.54 26.63
C TYR A 531 40.61 -4.80 25.33
N VAL A 532 41.44 -3.85 24.94
CA VAL A 532 41.32 -3.23 23.60
C VAL A 532 42.15 -4.06 22.62
N ILE A 533 41.48 -4.83 21.77
CA ILE A 533 42.11 -5.40 20.59
C ILE A 533 42.26 -4.26 19.58
N GLU A 534 43.48 -3.83 19.30
CA GLU A 534 43.78 -2.90 18.21
C GLU A 534 44.03 -3.73 16.94
N LEU A 535 42.98 -3.86 16.09
CA LEU A 535 43.09 -4.54 14.82
C LEU A 535 42.90 -3.53 13.69
N GLY A 536 43.85 -3.46 12.77
CA GLY A 536 43.78 -2.53 11.62
C GLY A 536 42.55 -2.77 10.73
N GLU A 537 42.21 -1.77 9.91
CA GLU A 537 41.06 -1.81 9.00
C GLU A 537 41.16 -2.99 8.04
N ALA A 538 42.32 -3.21 7.38
CA ALA A 538 42.48 -4.26 6.39
C ALA A 538 42.31 -5.68 6.99
N PRO A 539 42.90 -6.05 8.14
CA PRO A 539 42.63 -7.30 8.84
C PRO A 539 41.14 -7.49 9.22
N GLN A 540 40.49 -6.44 9.72
CA GLN A 540 39.04 -6.52 10.00
C GLN A 540 38.23 -6.85 8.76
N ILE A 541 38.50 -6.14 7.66
CA ILE A 541 37.82 -6.40 6.36
C ILE A 541 38.07 -7.84 5.91
N GLN A 542 39.30 -8.35 5.97
CA GLN A 542 39.64 -9.71 5.58
C GLN A 542 38.88 -10.77 6.35
N LEU A 543 38.67 -10.60 7.65
CA LEU A 543 37.91 -11.54 8.46
C LEU A 543 36.41 -11.43 8.22
N ILE A 544 35.87 -10.19 8.09
CA ILE A 544 34.42 -9.99 7.87
C ILE A 544 34.01 -10.44 6.47
N GLN A 545 34.86 -10.27 5.45
CA GLN A 545 34.54 -10.74 4.08
C GLN A 545 34.41 -12.25 3.99
N ARG A 546 35.01 -13.05 4.88
CA ARG A 546 34.79 -14.51 4.95
C ARG A 546 33.37 -14.83 5.38
N LEU A 547 32.81 -14.07 6.31
CA LEU A 547 31.40 -14.21 6.74
C LEU A 547 30.46 -13.81 5.61
N ALA A 548 30.74 -12.70 4.93
CA ALA A 548 29.97 -12.24 3.77
C ALA A 548 29.98 -13.28 2.63
N TYR A 549 31.15 -13.82 2.31
CA TYR A 549 31.33 -14.85 1.30
C TYR A 549 30.49 -16.10 1.60
N TRP A 550 30.58 -16.61 2.85
CA TRP A 550 29.82 -17.80 3.25
C TRP A 550 28.30 -17.56 3.16
N LEU A 551 27.83 -16.40 3.66
CA LEU A 551 26.40 -16.04 3.60
C LEU A 551 25.89 -15.99 2.16
N THR A 552 26.65 -15.36 1.27
CA THR A 552 26.27 -15.20 -0.14
C THR A 552 26.25 -16.52 -0.87
N LEU A 553 27.27 -17.38 -0.69
CA LEU A 553 27.29 -18.73 -1.31
C LEU A 553 26.13 -19.62 -0.88
N ASN A 554 25.64 -19.45 0.36
CA ASN A 554 24.53 -20.21 0.88
C ASN A 554 23.16 -19.53 0.68
N GLY A 555 23.12 -18.41 -0.05
CA GLY A 555 21.89 -17.65 -0.28
C GLY A 555 21.25 -17.13 1.03
N ARG A 556 22.06 -16.87 2.06
CA ARG A 556 21.61 -16.52 3.40
C ARG A 556 22.00 -15.08 3.77
N THR A 557 21.21 -14.48 4.65
CA THR A 557 21.47 -13.16 5.21
C THR A 557 21.79 -13.21 6.70
N GLN A 558 21.61 -14.37 7.33
CA GLN A 558 21.92 -14.60 8.75
C GLN A 558 22.62 -15.97 8.93
N MET A 559 23.44 -16.08 9.96
CA MET A 559 24.07 -17.33 10.38
C MET A 559 24.09 -17.47 11.90
N ASP A 560 24.33 -18.70 12.39
CA ASP A 560 24.52 -18.94 13.81
C ASP A 560 25.81 -18.29 14.30
N ARG A 561 25.76 -17.69 15.50
CA ARG A 561 26.92 -17.07 16.13
C ARG A 561 28.09 -18.06 16.28
N SER A 562 27.81 -19.29 16.70
CA SER A 562 28.82 -20.35 16.82
C SER A 562 29.47 -20.70 15.48
N HIS A 563 28.69 -20.67 14.41
CA HIS A 563 29.20 -20.91 13.05
C HIS A 563 30.04 -19.71 12.57
N ALA A 564 29.55 -18.47 12.77
CA ALA A 564 30.31 -17.25 12.46
C ALA A 564 31.66 -17.21 13.19
N GLU A 565 31.66 -17.55 14.50
CA GLU A 565 32.86 -17.64 15.31
C GLU A 565 33.81 -18.73 14.78
N SER A 566 33.28 -19.89 14.34
CA SER A 566 34.10 -20.95 13.76
C SER A 566 34.78 -20.52 12.45
N ILE A 567 34.07 -19.77 11.58
CA ILE A 567 34.65 -19.22 10.35
C ILE A 567 35.78 -18.26 10.67
N VAL A 568 35.56 -17.32 11.60
CA VAL A 568 36.60 -16.37 12.01
C VAL A 568 37.77 -17.09 12.66
N ARG A 569 37.50 -18.06 13.55
CA ARG A 569 38.55 -18.88 14.22
C ARG A 569 39.44 -19.59 13.20
N SER A 570 38.87 -20.11 12.12
CA SER A 570 39.63 -20.79 11.06
C SER A 570 40.44 -19.79 10.21
N ALA A 571 40.00 -18.55 10.09
CA ALA A 571 40.65 -17.52 9.29
C ALA A 571 41.73 -16.74 10.05
N VAL A 572 41.63 -16.58 11.38
CA VAL A 572 42.56 -15.80 12.23
C VAL A 572 44.02 -16.23 12.01
N PRO A 573 44.42 -17.53 11.91
CA PRO A 573 45.81 -17.88 11.71
C PRO A 573 46.43 -17.36 10.39
N ALA A 574 45.58 -17.12 9.39
CA ALA A 574 46.02 -16.58 8.09
C ALA A 574 46.16 -15.04 8.09
N VAL A 575 45.73 -14.35 9.15
CA VAL A 575 45.78 -12.90 9.32
C VAL A 575 46.76 -12.59 10.45
N PRO A 576 48.05 -12.26 10.16
CA PRO A 576 49.11 -12.18 11.18
C PRO A 576 48.79 -11.24 12.34
N GLU A 577 48.21 -10.08 12.05
CA GLU A 577 47.83 -9.10 13.06
C GLU A 577 46.77 -9.65 14.02
N ALA A 578 45.74 -10.37 13.47
CA ALA A 578 44.72 -11.00 14.28
C ALA A 578 45.25 -12.22 15.06
N ALA A 579 46.18 -12.99 14.48
CA ALA A 579 46.79 -14.14 15.13
C ALA A 579 47.66 -13.75 16.35
N ALA A 580 48.22 -12.56 16.33
CA ALA A 580 49.02 -12.03 17.44
C ALA A 580 48.21 -11.87 18.74
N PHE A 581 46.90 -11.80 18.71
CA PHE A 581 46.05 -11.70 19.91
C PHE A 581 45.80 -13.04 20.61
N GLY A 582 46.10 -14.16 19.96
CA GLY A 582 46.07 -15.50 20.55
C GLY A 582 44.70 -16.08 20.89
N ASP A 583 43.61 -15.28 20.93
CA ASP A 583 42.25 -15.72 21.19
C ASP A 583 41.31 -15.34 20.05
N PRO A 584 40.98 -16.30 19.16
CA PRO A 584 40.03 -16.07 18.06
C PRO A 584 38.61 -15.70 18.50
N GLY A 585 38.16 -16.12 19.70
CA GLY A 585 36.89 -15.77 20.25
C GLY A 585 36.79 -14.29 20.62
N ALA A 586 37.89 -13.74 21.20
CA ALA A 586 38.02 -12.33 21.49
C ALA A 586 38.06 -11.50 20.20
N VAL A 587 38.77 -11.97 19.14
CA VAL A 587 38.78 -11.32 17.82
C VAL A 587 37.35 -11.29 17.21
N PHE A 588 36.61 -12.41 17.24
CA PHE A 588 35.22 -12.44 16.75
C PHE A 588 34.34 -11.48 17.55
N THR A 589 34.43 -11.47 18.86
CA THR A 589 33.66 -10.56 19.73
C THR A 589 33.97 -9.09 19.41
N HIS A 590 35.24 -8.78 19.16
CA HIS A 590 35.66 -7.47 18.69
C HIS A 590 34.99 -7.09 17.36
N LEU A 591 35.05 -7.96 16.35
CA LEU A 591 34.40 -7.73 15.05
C LEU A 591 32.88 -7.51 15.20
N LEU A 592 32.23 -8.32 16.04
CA LEU A 592 30.77 -8.24 16.23
C LEU A 592 30.36 -6.91 16.90
N HIS A 593 31.12 -6.46 17.90
CA HIS A 593 30.73 -5.28 18.67
C HIS A 593 31.32 -3.98 18.17
N ARG A 594 32.45 -4.03 17.44
CA ARG A 594 33.21 -2.82 17.07
C ARG A 594 33.26 -2.51 15.58
N SER A 595 33.05 -3.48 14.68
CA SER A 595 33.11 -3.19 13.23
C SER A 595 32.01 -2.27 12.73
N GLY A 596 30.89 -2.15 13.45
CA GLY A 596 29.71 -1.44 12.94
C GLY A 596 29.02 -2.11 11.76
N LEU A 597 29.57 -3.22 11.25
CA LEU A 597 29.09 -3.96 10.08
C LEU A 597 28.26 -5.19 10.46
N LEU A 598 28.56 -5.76 11.65
CA LEU A 598 27.88 -6.96 12.15
C LEU A 598 26.99 -6.59 13.34
N ARG A 599 25.92 -7.36 13.51
CA ARG A 599 25.02 -7.24 14.65
C ARG A 599 24.48 -8.61 15.05
N GLU A 600 23.92 -8.70 16.26
CA GLU A 600 23.23 -9.87 16.80
C GLU A 600 21.74 -9.52 16.95
N PRO A 601 20.91 -9.67 15.89
CA PRO A 601 19.49 -9.25 15.90
C PRO A 601 18.63 -10.06 16.88
N THR A 602 19.00 -11.31 17.11
CA THR A 602 18.47 -12.20 18.14
C THR A 602 19.62 -12.95 18.80
N PRO A 603 19.53 -13.26 20.10
CA PRO A 603 20.60 -14.00 20.78
C PRO A 603 21.00 -15.26 20.00
N GLY A 604 22.30 -15.40 19.77
CA GLY A 604 22.87 -16.54 19.04
C GLY A 604 22.84 -16.43 17.52
N THR A 605 22.50 -15.26 16.96
CA THR A 605 22.51 -15.03 15.50
C THR A 605 23.39 -13.86 15.12
N VAL A 606 24.00 -13.94 13.94
CA VAL A 606 24.81 -12.83 13.40
C VAL A 606 24.34 -12.53 11.98
N ASP A 607 24.14 -11.26 11.68
CA ASP A 607 23.91 -10.75 10.33
C ASP A 607 24.72 -9.47 10.06
N PHE A 608 24.76 -9.08 8.82
CA PHE A 608 25.22 -7.75 8.43
C PHE A 608 24.17 -6.71 8.74
N VAL A 609 24.61 -5.58 9.22
CA VAL A 609 23.75 -4.43 9.49
C VAL A 609 22.91 -4.07 8.26
N HIS A 610 23.49 -4.23 7.06
CA HIS A 610 22.77 -4.11 5.79
C HIS A 610 23.32 -5.07 4.75
N ARG A 611 22.43 -5.70 3.97
CA ARG A 611 22.79 -6.67 2.94
C ARG A 611 23.74 -6.10 1.88
N THR A 612 23.68 -4.82 1.55
CA THR A 612 24.58 -4.23 0.57
C THR A 612 26.05 -4.28 0.99
N PHE A 613 26.35 -4.20 2.30
CA PHE A 613 27.71 -4.42 2.79
C PHE A 613 28.13 -5.88 2.72
N GLN A 614 27.22 -6.81 2.97
CA GLN A 614 27.44 -8.23 2.74
C GLN A 614 27.81 -8.48 1.28
N ASP A 615 26.98 -7.98 0.34
CA ASP A 615 27.18 -8.17 -1.11
C ASP A 615 28.51 -7.56 -1.58
N HIS A 616 28.86 -6.35 -1.07
CA HIS A 616 30.13 -5.67 -1.38
C HIS A 616 31.36 -6.45 -0.89
N LEU A 617 31.31 -6.97 0.34
CA LEU A 617 32.41 -7.71 0.92
C LEU A 617 32.53 -9.14 0.36
N ALA A 618 31.39 -9.78 0.02
CA ALA A 618 31.37 -11.06 -0.70
C ALA A 618 31.94 -10.91 -2.11
N ALA A 619 31.58 -9.86 -2.82
CA ALA A 619 32.13 -9.56 -4.13
C ALA A 619 33.64 -9.38 -4.09
N LYS A 620 34.13 -8.65 -3.08
CA LYS A 620 35.55 -8.49 -2.83
C LYS A 620 36.25 -9.83 -2.55
N ALA A 621 35.68 -10.69 -1.70
CA ALA A 621 36.23 -12.01 -1.40
C ALA A 621 36.32 -12.89 -2.65
N LEU A 622 35.27 -12.90 -3.48
CA LEU A 622 35.22 -13.68 -4.72
C LEU A 622 36.31 -13.27 -5.72
N VAL A 623 36.60 -11.98 -5.82
CA VAL A 623 37.69 -11.46 -6.67
C VAL A 623 39.07 -11.77 -6.04
N ASP A 624 39.25 -11.47 -4.77
CA ASP A 624 40.53 -11.69 -4.06
C ASP A 624 40.96 -13.18 -4.09
N GLU A 625 39.99 -14.12 -4.06
CA GLU A 625 40.23 -15.56 -4.10
C GLU A 625 40.11 -16.20 -5.51
N TRP A 626 39.91 -15.39 -6.53
CA TRP A 626 39.82 -15.83 -7.93
C TRP A 626 38.66 -16.80 -8.20
N HIS A 627 37.52 -16.60 -7.55
CA HIS A 627 36.34 -17.44 -7.73
C HIS A 627 35.42 -16.96 -8.86
N ILE A 628 35.99 -16.61 -10.02
CA ILE A 628 35.26 -16.09 -11.18
C ILE A 628 34.19 -17.09 -11.66
N GLY A 629 34.49 -18.39 -11.64
CA GLY A 629 33.53 -19.41 -12.05
C GLY A 629 32.23 -19.40 -11.24
N VAL A 630 32.33 -19.07 -9.95
CA VAL A 630 31.15 -18.93 -9.08
C VAL A 630 30.29 -17.74 -9.50
N LEU A 631 30.89 -16.60 -9.80
CA LEU A 631 30.16 -15.42 -10.30
C LEU A 631 29.38 -15.73 -11.58
N VAL A 632 30.04 -16.44 -12.53
CA VAL A 632 29.45 -16.78 -13.83
C VAL A 632 28.34 -17.82 -13.68
N GLN A 633 28.51 -18.82 -12.82
CA GLN A 633 27.51 -19.83 -12.54
C GLN A 633 26.19 -19.23 -12.03
N HIS A 634 26.28 -18.16 -11.27
CA HIS A 634 25.15 -17.46 -10.69
C HIS A 634 24.73 -16.20 -11.47
N ALA A 635 25.18 -16.02 -12.71
CA ALA A 635 24.90 -14.82 -13.49
C ALA A 635 23.40 -14.60 -13.80
N ALA A 636 22.63 -15.68 -13.84
CA ALA A 636 21.17 -15.60 -14.01
C ALA A 636 20.40 -15.52 -12.67
N ASP A 637 21.07 -15.64 -11.52
CA ASP A 637 20.46 -15.57 -10.19
C ASP A 637 20.29 -14.12 -9.73
N ASP A 638 19.08 -13.75 -9.33
CA ASP A 638 18.74 -12.40 -8.87
C ASP A 638 19.47 -11.97 -7.60
N GLN A 639 19.84 -12.90 -6.76
CA GLN A 639 20.58 -12.61 -5.54
C GLN A 639 22.04 -12.23 -5.81
N TRP A 640 22.58 -12.59 -6.98
CA TRP A 640 23.95 -12.38 -7.34
C TRP A 640 24.20 -11.14 -8.22
N GLU A 641 23.17 -10.50 -8.75
CA GLU A 641 23.33 -9.33 -9.63
C GLU A 641 24.20 -8.24 -9.01
N ASP A 642 23.86 -7.78 -7.78
CA ASP A 642 24.64 -6.76 -7.07
C ASP A 642 26.07 -7.25 -6.76
N VAL A 643 26.22 -8.54 -6.39
CA VAL A 643 27.54 -9.13 -6.11
C VAL A 643 28.41 -9.15 -7.36
N ILE A 644 27.88 -9.53 -8.53
CA ILE A 644 28.62 -9.54 -9.80
C ILE A 644 29.03 -8.13 -10.22
N ARG A 645 28.10 -7.17 -10.12
CA ARG A 645 28.39 -5.76 -10.44
C ARG A 645 29.50 -5.20 -9.56
N MET A 646 29.44 -5.48 -8.25
CA MET A 646 30.47 -5.04 -7.31
C MET A 646 31.80 -5.79 -7.53
N ALA A 647 31.76 -7.07 -7.90
CA ALA A 647 32.96 -7.84 -8.22
C ALA A 647 33.73 -7.23 -9.39
N VAL A 648 33.02 -6.87 -10.49
CA VAL A 648 33.62 -6.14 -11.61
C VAL A 648 34.23 -4.79 -11.16
N GLY A 649 33.57 -4.08 -10.25
CA GLY A 649 34.09 -2.85 -9.65
C GLY A 649 35.33 -3.06 -8.77
N HIS A 650 35.50 -4.23 -8.10
CA HIS A 650 36.68 -4.59 -7.33
C HIS A 650 37.85 -5.12 -8.18
N ALA A 651 37.50 -5.76 -9.30
CA ALA A 651 38.43 -6.47 -10.15
C ALA A 651 39.51 -5.54 -10.75
N ARG A 652 40.73 -6.08 -10.87
CA ARG A 652 41.79 -5.44 -11.64
C ARG A 652 41.50 -5.54 -13.14
N PRO A 653 42.13 -4.74 -14.01
CA PRO A 653 41.77 -4.70 -15.44
C PRO A 653 41.72 -6.08 -16.13
N ARG A 654 42.67 -6.97 -15.79
CA ARG A 654 42.69 -8.34 -16.34
C ARG A 654 41.57 -9.20 -15.80
N GLU A 655 41.34 -9.15 -14.50
CA GLU A 655 40.27 -9.86 -13.81
C GLU A 655 38.89 -9.41 -14.30
N CYS A 656 38.72 -8.11 -14.43
CA CYS A 656 37.52 -7.48 -14.99
C CYS A 656 37.24 -7.99 -16.41
N ALA A 657 38.28 -8.01 -17.27
CA ALA A 657 38.18 -8.49 -18.64
C ALA A 657 37.74 -9.99 -18.66
N GLU A 658 38.30 -10.81 -17.79
CA GLU A 658 37.96 -12.23 -17.69
C GLU A 658 36.53 -12.46 -17.20
N ILE A 659 36.11 -11.79 -16.11
CA ILE A 659 34.72 -11.87 -15.60
C ILE A 659 33.74 -11.51 -16.71
N LEU A 660 33.94 -10.38 -17.38
CA LEU A 660 33.03 -9.92 -18.43
C LEU A 660 33.04 -10.84 -19.67
N ALA A 661 34.22 -11.41 -20.04
CA ALA A 661 34.29 -12.37 -21.12
C ALA A 661 33.58 -13.67 -20.83
N GLU A 662 33.67 -14.17 -19.58
CA GLU A 662 32.97 -15.39 -19.14
C GLU A 662 31.46 -15.17 -19.03
N LEU A 663 31.02 -13.98 -18.59
CA LEU A 663 29.59 -13.61 -18.62
C LEU A 663 29.04 -13.60 -20.06
N LEU A 664 29.79 -13.10 -21.04
CA LEU A 664 29.38 -13.17 -22.43
C LEU A 664 29.27 -14.62 -22.95
N LYS A 665 30.21 -15.49 -22.58
CA LYS A 665 30.12 -16.92 -22.90
C LYS A 665 28.89 -17.58 -22.25
N ALA A 666 28.59 -17.24 -21.02
CA ALA A 666 27.40 -17.73 -20.33
C ALA A 666 26.10 -17.25 -21.00
N ALA A 667 26.07 -16.00 -21.47
CA ALA A 667 24.95 -15.49 -22.24
C ALA A 667 24.79 -16.23 -23.60
N ASP A 668 25.89 -16.53 -24.28
CA ASP A 668 25.87 -17.30 -25.52
C ASP A 668 25.44 -18.78 -25.30
N ALA A 669 25.73 -19.34 -24.12
CA ALA A 669 25.36 -20.69 -23.74
C ALA A 669 23.92 -20.81 -23.17
N ALA A 670 23.26 -19.70 -22.88
CA ALA A 670 21.91 -19.71 -22.34
C ALA A 670 20.91 -20.29 -23.36
N GLU A 671 20.14 -21.30 -22.91
CA GLU A 671 19.20 -22.05 -23.74
C GLU A 671 17.99 -21.20 -24.16
N ASP A 672 17.53 -20.31 -23.28
CA ASP A 672 16.37 -19.46 -23.52
C ASP A 672 16.75 -17.99 -23.72
N ARG A 673 15.86 -17.22 -24.36
CA ARG A 673 16.03 -15.79 -24.60
C ARG A 673 16.05 -14.99 -23.28
N ARG A 674 15.26 -15.41 -22.27
CA ARG A 674 15.17 -14.69 -21.01
C ARG A 674 16.45 -14.82 -20.20
N GLY A 675 16.99 -16.01 -20.08
CA GLY A 675 18.30 -16.24 -19.43
C GLY A 675 19.40 -15.47 -20.13
N ARG A 676 19.44 -15.50 -21.48
CA ARG A 676 20.41 -14.72 -22.29
C ARG A 676 20.30 -13.22 -22.00
N LEU A 677 19.08 -12.66 -22.07
CA LEU A 677 18.83 -11.25 -21.79
C LEU A 677 19.35 -10.87 -20.40
N ARG A 678 19.02 -11.67 -19.39
CA ARG A 678 19.40 -11.41 -18.01
C ARG A 678 20.91 -11.36 -17.81
N VAL A 679 21.64 -12.34 -18.35
CA VAL A 679 23.11 -12.35 -18.26
C VAL A 679 23.72 -11.16 -19.01
N LEU A 680 23.19 -10.78 -20.18
CA LEU A 680 23.63 -9.60 -20.93
C LEU A 680 23.36 -8.30 -20.16
N VAL A 681 22.20 -8.18 -19.51
CA VAL A 681 21.87 -7.03 -18.66
C VAL A 681 22.83 -6.94 -17.48
N VAL A 682 23.11 -8.06 -16.80
CA VAL A 682 24.10 -8.12 -15.71
C VAL A 682 25.50 -7.71 -16.22
N ALA A 683 25.93 -8.22 -17.38
CA ALA A 683 27.22 -7.84 -17.96
C ALA A 683 27.28 -6.34 -18.33
N ALA A 684 26.21 -5.80 -18.92
CA ALA A 684 26.15 -4.39 -19.31
C ALA A 684 26.11 -3.46 -18.08
N THR A 685 25.33 -3.80 -17.05
CA THR A 685 25.28 -3.02 -15.79
C THR A 685 26.59 -3.13 -14.99
N ALA A 686 27.25 -4.30 -15.02
CA ALA A 686 28.56 -4.49 -14.40
C ALA A 686 29.66 -3.66 -15.11
N LEU A 687 29.55 -3.49 -16.43
CA LEU A 687 30.47 -2.66 -17.23
C LEU A 687 30.53 -1.21 -16.74
N GLU A 688 29.42 -0.66 -16.25
CA GLU A 688 29.38 0.70 -15.67
C GLU A 688 30.18 0.82 -14.35
N GLN A 689 30.40 -0.29 -13.66
CA GLN A 689 31.17 -0.32 -12.40
C GLN A 689 32.66 -0.56 -12.63
N ALA A 690 33.07 -0.93 -13.86
CA ALA A 690 34.46 -1.22 -14.19
C ALA A 690 35.30 0.06 -14.16
N THR A 691 36.40 0.04 -13.38
CA THR A 691 37.34 1.15 -13.34
C THR A 691 38.11 1.28 -14.65
N GLU A 692 38.45 0.15 -15.28
CA GLU A 692 39.15 0.05 -16.56
C GLU A 692 38.72 -1.25 -17.24
N VAL A 693 38.37 -1.15 -18.54
CA VAL A 693 38.02 -2.30 -19.36
C VAL A 693 38.53 -2.12 -20.79
N SER A 694 38.95 -3.22 -21.41
CA SER A 694 39.41 -3.15 -22.79
C SER A 694 38.29 -2.69 -23.75
N PRO A 695 38.60 -1.82 -24.72
CA PRO A 695 37.60 -1.36 -25.71
C PRO A 695 36.92 -2.52 -26.44
N GLU A 696 37.63 -3.61 -26.69
CA GLU A 696 37.14 -4.79 -27.41
C GLU A 696 36.03 -5.49 -26.61
N ILE A 697 36.22 -5.68 -25.29
CA ILE A 697 35.21 -6.31 -24.40
C ILE A 697 34.00 -5.40 -24.26
N ARG A 698 34.23 -4.10 -24.07
CA ARG A 698 33.14 -3.12 -24.02
C ARG A 698 32.28 -3.18 -25.29
N GLN A 699 32.90 -3.13 -26.47
CA GLN A 699 32.22 -3.21 -27.77
C GLN A 699 31.45 -4.53 -27.92
N ARG A 700 32.05 -5.65 -27.51
CA ARG A 700 31.37 -6.95 -27.60
C ARG A 700 30.14 -7.01 -26.71
N ILE A 701 30.20 -6.49 -25.48
CA ILE A 701 29.02 -6.45 -24.56
C ILE A 701 27.93 -5.59 -25.18
N LEU A 702 28.25 -4.39 -25.62
CA LEU A 702 27.29 -3.48 -26.26
C LEU A 702 26.69 -4.08 -27.55
N ALA A 703 27.50 -4.70 -28.41
CA ALA A 703 27.01 -5.37 -29.60
C ALA A 703 26.06 -6.53 -29.29
N ARG A 704 26.37 -7.36 -28.28
CA ARG A 704 25.50 -8.46 -27.87
C ARG A 704 24.22 -7.96 -27.21
N THR A 705 24.31 -6.87 -26.44
CA THR A 705 23.11 -6.24 -25.84
C THR A 705 22.23 -5.65 -26.96
N ALA A 706 22.81 -5.07 -28.00
CA ALA A 706 22.06 -4.56 -29.17
C ALA A 706 21.29 -5.66 -29.93
N GLU A 707 21.76 -6.92 -29.92
CA GLU A 707 21.05 -8.05 -30.57
C GLU A 707 19.68 -8.37 -29.90
N VAL A 708 19.48 -7.97 -28.66
CA VAL A 708 18.22 -8.15 -27.93
C VAL A 708 17.34 -6.89 -27.95
N ILE A 709 17.80 -5.82 -28.60
CA ILE A 709 17.09 -4.54 -28.79
C ILE A 709 16.55 -4.48 -30.24
N PRO A 710 15.32 -3.98 -30.47
CA PRO A 710 14.33 -3.59 -29.47
C PRO A 710 13.75 -4.81 -28.73
N PRO A 711 13.31 -4.62 -27.48
CA PRO A 711 12.66 -5.70 -26.72
C PRO A 711 11.31 -6.06 -27.35
N ARG A 712 10.88 -7.32 -27.15
CA ARG A 712 9.64 -7.82 -27.74
C ARG A 712 8.42 -7.60 -26.86
N HIS A 713 8.67 -7.45 -25.57
CA HIS A 713 7.62 -7.35 -24.55
C HIS A 713 7.98 -6.31 -23.49
N PRO A 714 7.00 -5.70 -22.80
CA PRO A 714 7.23 -4.71 -21.76
C PRO A 714 8.12 -5.23 -20.61
N ALA A 715 8.07 -6.53 -20.30
CA ALA A 715 8.94 -7.14 -19.28
C ALA A 715 10.42 -7.07 -19.71
N GLU A 716 10.74 -7.42 -20.96
CA GLU A 716 12.08 -7.27 -21.52
C GLU A 716 12.52 -5.80 -21.55
N ALA A 717 11.59 -4.88 -21.88
CA ALA A 717 11.86 -3.45 -21.89
C ALA A 717 12.27 -2.92 -20.50
N ARG A 718 11.59 -3.37 -19.46
CA ARG A 718 11.91 -3.01 -18.07
C ARG A 718 13.23 -3.61 -17.60
N GLU A 719 13.50 -4.85 -17.97
CA GLU A 719 14.76 -5.51 -17.67
C GLU A 719 15.93 -4.79 -18.35
N LEU A 720 15.79 -4.42 -19.63
CA LEU A 720 16.77 -3.58 -20.35
C LEU A 720 16.94 -2.20 -19.74
N ALA A 721 15.87 -1.57 -19.27
CA ALA A 721 15.95 -0.26 -18.62
C ALA A 721 16.83 -0.28 -17.35
N SER A 722 16.99 -1.44 -16.69
CA SER A 722 17.89 -1.59 -15.55
C SER A 722 19.37 -1.42 -15.89
N VAL A 723 19.75 -1.52 -17.17
CA VAL A 723 21.08 -1.19 -17.69
C VAL A 723 21.40 0.30 -17.48
N GLY A 724 20.36 1.14 -17.26
CA GLY A 724 20.54 2.56 -17.03
C GLY A 724 20.84 3.34 -18.31
N ARG A 725 21.68 4.38 -18.19
CA ARG A 725 21.98 5.29 -19.31
C ARG A 725 22.58 4.59 -20.54
N ALA A 726 23.38 3.56 -20.34
CA ALA A 726 24.04 2.86 -21.44
C ALA A 726 23.05 2.24 -22.44
N VAL A 727 21.84 1.88 -22.01
CA VAL A 727 20.82 1.35 -22.93
C VAL A 727 20.31 2.41 -23.91
N LEU A 728 20.27 3.69 -23.50
CA LEU A 728 19.78 4.77 -24.35
C LEU A 728 20.61 4.94 -25.62
N ASP A 729 21.93 4.70 -25.53
CA ASP A 729 22.86 4.76 -26.68
C ASP A 729 22.69 3.56 -27.62
N LEU A 730 22.04 2.48 -27.16
CA LEU A 730 21.78 1.28 -27.94
C LEU A 730 20.37 1.26 -28.55
N LEU A 731 19.46 2.08 -28.03
CA LEU A 731 18.09 2.15 -28.56
C LEU A 731 18.10 2.77 -29.97
N PRO A 732 17.27 2.22 -30.87
CA PRO A 732 17.25 2.68 -32.27
C PRO A 732 16.59 4.07 -32.39
N GLU A 733 16.96 4.79 -33.44
CA GLU A 733 16.33 6.06 -33.80
C GLU A 733 14.86 5.84 -34.23
N PRO A 734 13.96 6.84 -34.06
CA PRO A 734 12.54 6.71 -34.42
C PRO A 734 12.29 6.36 -35.88
N HIS A 735 13.19 6.81 -36.79
CA HIS A 735 13.03 6.61 -38.23
C HIS A 735 13.28 5.15 -38.63
N GLY A 736 12.27 4.53 -39.23
CA GLY A 736 12.36 3.17 -39.77
C GLY A 736 11.91 2.08 -38.78
N LEU A 737 11.48 2.44 -37.57
CA LEU A 737 10.85 1.50 -36.66
C LEU A 737 9.38 1.27 -37.02
N GLY A 738 8.90 0.03 -36.86
CA GLY A 738 7.47 -0.24 -36.77
C GLY A 738 6.88 0.28 -35.48
N ASP A 739 5.58 0.56 -35.46
CA ASP A 739 4.90 1.14 -34.27
C ASP A 739 5.16 0.34 -32.99
N HIS A 740 5.18 -0.98 -33.06
CA HIS A 740 5.46 -1.84 -31.90
C HIS A 740 6.91 -1.71 -31.40
N GLU A 741 7.88 -1.64 -32.32
CA GLU A 741 9.31 -1.47 -31.97
C GLU A 741 9.55 -0.10 -31.36
N ALA A 742 8.98 0.96 -31.96
CA ALA A 742 9.04 2.33 -31.47
C ALA A 742 8.45 2.42 -30.05
N GLN A 743 7.33 1.75 -29.85
CA GLN A 743 6.67 1.67 -28.57
C GLN A 743 7.54 0.97 -27.51
N MET A 744 8.14 -0.19 -27.84
CA MET A 744 9.01 -0.89 -26.90
C MET A 744 10.28 -0.08 -26.58
N ALA A 745 10.81 0.68 -27.54
CA ALA A 745 11.91 1.60 -27.32
C ALA A 745 11.50 2.73 -26.35
N VAL A 746 10.33 3.33 -26.54
CA VAL A 746 9.78 4.36 -25.63
C VAL A 746 9.51 3.79 -24.24
N VAL A 747 8.96 2.57 -24.14
CA VAL A 747 8.77 1.88 -22.85
C VAL A 747 10.11 1.68 -22.14
N THR A 748 11.14 1.21 -22.86
CA THR A 748 12.48 1.02 -22.28
C THR A 748 13.03 2.36 -21.76
N ALA A 749 13.07 3.39 -22.60
CA ALA A 749 13.60 4.70 -22.24
C ALA A 749 12.81 5.34 -21.07
N SER A 750 11.49 5.20 -21.06
CA SER A 750 10.65 5.75 -19.99
C SER A 750 10.86 5.09 -18.62
N HIS A 751 11.44 3.89 -18.58
CA HIS A 751 11.81 3.19 -17.34
C HIS A 751 13.28 3.43 -16.92
N VAL A 752 14.11 4.06 -17.75
CA VAL A 752 15.41 4.56 -17.32
C VAL A 752 15.18 5.76 -16.40
N GLY A 753 15.41 5.59 -15.10
CA GLY A 753 15.07 6.56 -14.06
C GLY A 753 16.00 7.80 -13.99
N ALA A 754 16.45 8.31 -15.12
CA ALA A 754 17.37 9.45 -15.20
C ALA A 754 16.90 10.45 -16.26
N ASP A 755 17.02 11.74 -15.97
CA ASP A 755 16.73 12.83 -16.93
C ASP A 755 17.50 12.68 -18.25
N ALA A 756 18.56 11.87 -18.26
CA ALA A 756 19.31 11.51 -19.48
C ALA A 756 18.44 10.85 -20.58
N ALA A 757 17.30 10.26 -20.21
CA ALA A 757 16.37 9.68 -21.19
C ALA A 757 15.48 10.73 -21.86
N LEU A 758 15.37 11.93 -21.31
CA LEU A 758 14.50 12.99 -21.85
C LEU A 758 14.82 13.35 -23.32
N PRO A 759 16.10 13.58 -23.73
CA PRO A 759 16.41 13.86 -25.13
C PRO A 759 16.06 12.72 -26.10
N TYR A 760 16.10 11.47 -25.63
CA TYR A 760 15.68 10.32 -26.42
C TYR A 760 14.16 10.27 -26.58
N LEU A 761 13.42 10.42 -25.49
CA LEU A 761 11.95 10.42 -25.48
C LEU A 761 11.38 11.59 -26.30
N ALA A 762 12.03 12.75 -26.26
CA ALA A 762 11.63 13.95 -27.03
C ALA A 762 11.64 13.74 -28.56
N ARG A 763 12.38 12.75 -29.06
CA ARG A 763 12.39 12.37 -30.49
C ARG A 763 11.08 11.71 -30.94
N PHE A 764 10.29 11.20 -29.98
CA PHE A 764 9.01 10.56 -30.22
C PHE A 764 7.81 11.47 -29.89
N ALA A 765 8.05 12.75 -29.51
CA ALA A 765 6.99 13.67 -29.10
C ALA A 765 5.94 13.90 -30.20
N ASP A 766 6.39 13.92 -31.50
CA ASP A 766 5.52 14.14 -32.65
C ASP A 766 5.01 12.82 -33.28
N HIS A 767 5.18 11.67 -32.61
CA HIS A 767 4.76 10.37 -33.14
C HIS A 767 3.23 10.26 -33.25
N PRO A 768 2.67 9.77 -34.41
CA PRO A 768 1.25 9.74 -34.63
C PRO A 768 0.52 8.66 -33.79
N ASP A 769 1.20 7.59 -33.41
CA ASP A 769 0.60 6.47 -32.69
C ASP A 769 0.17 6.87 -31.29
N LEU A 770 -1.11 6.61 -30.96
CA LEU A 770 -1.72 7.00 -29.70
C LEU A 770 -1.10 6.28 -28.49
N LEU A 771 -0.60 5.07 -28.68
CA LEU A 771 -0.04 4.24 -27.61
C LEU A 771 1.33 4.78 -27.18
N ILE A 772 2.12 5.23 -28.15
CA ILE A 772 3.39 5.87 -27.90
C ILE A 772 3.18 7.21 -27.19
N ARG A 773 2.24 8.03 -27.68
CA ARG A 773 1.87 9.29 -27.02
C ARG A 773 1.38 9.09 -25.59
N SER A 774 0.59 8.04 -25.38
CA SER A 774 0.10 7.68 -24.03
C SER A 774 1.22 7.22 -23.12
N GLN A 775 2.21 6.50 -23.63
CA GLN A 775 3.38 6.10 -22.86
C GLN A 775 4.25 7.32 -22.47
N LEU A 776 4.42 8.26 -23.40
CA LEU A 776 5.09 9.53 -23.11
C LEU A 776 4.33 10.34 -22.06
N MET A 777 3.01 10.44 -22.15
CA MET A 777 2.18 11.10 -21.12
C MET A 777 2.32 10.43 -19.76
N TRP A 778 2.29 9.09 -19.73
CA TRP A 778 2.50 8.33 -18.50
C TRP A 778 3.88 8.60 -17.88
N ALA A 779 4.91 8.75 -18.69
CA ALA A 779 6.27 8.94 -18.20
C ALA A 779 6.50 10.31 -17.54
N TRP A 780 5.65 11.30 -17.78
CA TRP A 780 5.82 12.66 -17.29
C TRP A 780 6.11 12.77 -15.78
N HIS A 781 5.45 11.97 -14.95
CA HIS A 781 5.65 11.98 -13.50
C HIS A 781 7.04 11.47 -13.05
N ARG A 782 7.83 10.85 -13.95
CA ARG A 782 9.13 10.22 -13.63
C ARG A 782 10.31 11.16 -13.81
N TYR A 783 10.12 12.29 -14.48
CA TYR A 783 11.15 13.24 -14.89
C TYR A 783 10.91 14.62 -14.28
N ASP A 784 11.88 15.53 -14.47
CA ASP A 784 11.66 16.93 -14.13
C ASP A 784 10.41 17.45 -14.83
N THR A 785 9.43 17.88 -14.06
CA THR A 785 8.09 18.22 -14.54
C THR A 785 8.12 19.34 -15.60
N HIS A 786 8.97 20.37 -15.40
CA HIS A 786 9.04 21.51 -16.29
C HIS A 786 9.82 21.21 -17.57
N ALA A 787 10.98 20.57 -17.46
CA ALA A 787 11.77 20.18 -18.62
C ALA A 787 10.99 19.22 -19.52
N TYR A 788 10.35 18.22 -18.94
CA TYR A 788 9.51 17.27 -19.69
C TYR A 788 8.31 17.95 -20.36
N ALA A 789 7.67 18.89 -19.65
CA ALA A 789 6.58 19.67 -20.20
C ALA A 789 6.99 20.46 -21.42
N ASP A 790 8.14 21.15 -21.37
CA ASP A 790 8.63 21.99 -22.45
C ASP A 790 9.14 21.21 -23.66
N GLU A 791 9.81 20.06 -23.44
CA GLU A 791 10.41 19.28 -24.52
C GLU A 791 9.44 18.27 -25.16
N ILE A 792 8.47 17.73 -24.43
CA ILE A 792 7.58 16.65 -24.87
C ILE A 792 6.13 17.08 -24.87
N ILE A 793 5.58 17.48 -23.70
CA ILE A 793 4.15 17.73 -23.56
C ILE A 793 3.68 18.90 -24.44
N ALA A 794 4.53 19.92 -24.60
CA ALA A 794 4.24 21.07 -25.49
C ALA A 794 4.08 20.68 -26.96
N ARG A 795 4.67 19.57 -27.38
CA ARG A 795 4.71 19.10 -28.79
C ARG A 795 3.73 17.97 -29.08
N ILE A 796 3.31 17.23 -28.05
CA ILE A 796 2.52 16.03 -28.23
C ILE A 796 1.14 16.35 -28.84
N ASP A 797 0.70 15.58 -29.84
CA ASP A 797 -0.66 15.72 -30.37
C ASP A 797 -1.70 15.29 -29.32
N GLN A 798 -2.61 16.19 -28.97
CA GLN A 798 -3.63 15.99 -27.95
C GLN A 798 -4.80 15.13 -28.44
N THR A 799 -4.91 14.86 -29.73
CA THR A 799 -6.05 14.14 -30.32
C THR A 799 -6.16 12.73 -29.75
N GLY A 800 -7.25 12.45 -29.07
CA GLY A 800 -7.51 11.16 -28.42
C GLY A 800 -6.64 10.85 -27.19
N LEU A 801 -5.76 11.78 -26.76
CA LEU A 801 -4.86 11.59 -25.63
C LEU A 801 -5.53 12.02 -24.33
N GLN A 802 -5.44 11.19 -23.29
CA GLN A 802 -5.84 11.53 -21.93
C GLN A 802 -4.63 12.06 -21.15
N PHE A 803 -4.77 13.26 -20.59
CA PHE A 803 -3.74 13.89 -19.79
C PHE A 803 -3.86 13.48 -18.33
N THR A 804 -2.84 12.85 -17.79
CA THR A 804 -2.81 12.39 -16.38
C THR A 804 -2.02 13.38 -15.53
N LEU A 805 -2.66 13.94 -14.50
CA LEU A 805 -2.09 14.93 -13.60
C LEU A 805 -2.11 14.39 -12.17
N GLY A 806 -0.94 14.28 -11.57
CA GLY A 806 -0.74 13.77 -10.20
C GLY A 806 -0.07 14.77 -9.26
N SER A 807 0.28 15.97 -9.74
CA SER A 807 0.90 17.01 -8.90
C SER A 807 0.47 18.42 -9.31
N ASP A 808 0.58 19.36 -8.37
CA ASP A 808 0.30 20.78 -8.63
C ASP A 808 1.24 21.38 -9.66
N GLU A 809 2.49 20.90 -9.72
CA GLU A 809 3.48 21.34 -10.70
C GLU A 809 3.09 20.95 -12.13
N GLN A 810 2.50 19.75 -12.31
CA GLN A 810 1.96 19.35 -13.61
C GLN A 810 0.76 20.20 -14.02
N ALA A 811 -0.10 20.55 -13.08
CA ALA A 811 -1.23 21.43 -13.31
C ALA A 811 -0.76 22.85 -13.73
N ASP A 812 0.19 23.41 -13.01
CA ASP A 812 0.81 24.71 -13.34
C ASP A 812 1.49 24.69 -14.72
N ALA A 813 2.22 23.60 -15.05
CA ALA A 813 2.86 23.43 -16.34
C ALA A 813 1.86 23.35 -17.50
N LEU A 814 0.76 22.60 -17.32
CA LEU A 814 -0.29 22.48 -18.32
C LEU A 814 -0.94 23.84 -18.64
N VAL A 815 -1.26 24.61 -17.61
CA VAL A 815 -1.83 25.96 -17.76
C VAL A 815 -0.83 26.93 -18.40
N ARG A 816 0.44 26.86 -17.99
CA ARG A 816 1.54 27.67 -18.57
C ARG A 816 1.72 27.42 -20.06
N LEU A 817 1.63 26.17 -20.50
CA LEU A 817 1.74 25.79 -21.91
C LEU A 817 0.49 26.17 -22.72
N GLY A 818 -0.60 26.61 -22.10
CA GLY A 818 -1.86 26.96 -22.75
C GLY A 818 -2.55 25.77 -23.43
N LEU A 819 -2.26 24.54 -23.03
CA LEU A 819 -2.85 23.34 -23.58
C LEU A 819 -4.30 23.19 -23.11
N ARG A 820 -5.15 22.64 -23.97
CA ARG A 820 -6.58 22.44 -23.69
C ARG A 820 -6.98 21.00 -23.98
N PRO A 821 -6.61 20.05 -23.10
CA PRO A 821 -6.92 18.65 -23.31
C PRO A 821 -8.44 18.40 -23.25
N ALA A 822 -8.91 17.60 -24.19
CA ALA A 822 -10.30 17.14 -24.20
C ALA A 822 -10.56 16.09 -23.10
N ALA A 823 -9.53 15.36 -22.67
CA ALA A 823 -9.60 14.30 -21.68
C ALA A 823 -8.56 14.50 -20.57
N LEU A 824 -9.01 14.48 -19.30
CA LEU A 824 -8.17 14.61 -18.09
C LEU A 824 -8.37 13.42 -17.15
N ASP A 825 -7.28 13.04 -16.49
CA ASP A 825 -7.24 12.06 -15.42
C ASP A 825 -6.55 12.68 -14.20
N LEU A 826 -7.34 12.99 -13.17
CA LEU A 826 -6.88 13.67 -11.97
C LEU A 826 -6.56 12.63 -10.88
N ARG A 827 -5.30 12.63 -10.44
CA ARG A 827 -4.77 11.66 -9.47
C ARG A 827 -4.73 12.24 -8.04
N PRO A 828 -4.64 11.39 -6.99
CA PRO A 828 -4.70 11.81 -5.60
C PRO A 828 -3.60 12.77 -5.12
N GLY A 829 -2.49 12.89 -5.86
CA GLY A 829 -1.39 13.80 -5.52
C GLY A 829 -1.67 15.27 -5.83
N LEU A 830 -2.77 15.57 -6.53
CA LEU A 830 -3.19 16.92 -6.83
C LEU A 830 -3.89 17.54 -5.63
N SER A 831 -3.41 18.70 -5.16
CA SER A 831 -4.00 19.41 -4.04
C SER A 831 -5.19 20.31 -4.47
N ASP A 832 -5.89 20.89 -3.49
CA ASP A 832 -6.95 21.88 -3.75
C ASP A 832 -6.43 23.09 -4.55
N ARG A 833 -5.15 23.45 -4.36
CA ARG A 833 -4.50 24.53 -5.14
C ARG A 833 -4.34 24.12 -6.61
N GLY A 834 -3.79 22.92 -6.86
CA GLY A 834 -3.57 22.43 -8.22
C GLY A 834 -4.88 22.27 -8.98
N THR A 835 -5.91 21.80 -8.29
CA THR A 835 -7.25 21.69 -8.84
C THR A 835 -7.89 23.07 -9.12
N ALA A 836 -7.68 24.05 -8.26
CA ALA A 836 -8.12 25.42 -8.52
C ALA A 836 -7.40 26.05 -9.74
N THR A 837 -6.13 25.74 -9.93
CA THR A 837 -5.36 26.14 -11.12
C THR A 837 -5.97 25.55 -12.40
N LEU A 838 -6.50 24.33 -12.37
CA LEU A 838 -7.12 23.66 -13.52
C LEU A 838 -8.56 24.12 -13.79
N ALA A 839 -9.22 24.81 -12.87
CA ALA A 839 -10.63 25.18 -13.00
C ALA A 839 -11.03 25.83 -14.35
N PRO A 840 -10.21 26.70 -14.97
CA PRO A 840 -10.52 27.27 -16.29
C PRO A 840 -10.50 26.23 -17.41
N LEU A 841 -9.65 25.21 -17.31
CA LEU A 841 -9.51 24.14 -18.30
C LEU A 841 -10.65 23.12 -18.18
N LEU A 842 -11.10 22.85 -16.96
CA LEU A 842 -12.15 21.88 -16.67
C LEU A 842 -13.49 22.24 -17.36
N ALA A 843 -13.73 23.50 -17.64
CA ALA A 843 -14.92 23.93 -18.39
C ALA A 843 -14.95 23.45 -19.86
N GLU A 844 -13.79 23.11 -20.43
CA GLU A 844 -13.66 22.65 -21.82
C GLU A 844 -13.47 21.14 -21.94
N VAL A 845 -13.26 20.44 -20.82
CA VAL A 845 -13.03 18.99 -20.79
C VAL A 845 -14.29 18.24 -21.13
N ARG A 846 -14.15 17.21 -22.02
CA ARG A 846 -15.22 16.30 -22.40
C ARG A 846 -15.20 15.01 -21.59
N ASP A 847 -14.02 14.51 -21.30
CA ASP A 847 -13.82 13.23 -20.62
C ASP A 847 -12.97 13.46 -19.38
N LEU A 848 -13.54 13.13 -18.23
CA LEU A 848 -12.90 13.36 -16.94
C LEU A 848 -12.84 12.08 -16.11
N ASN A 849 -11.66 11.74 -15.66
CA ASN A 849 -11.43 10.67 -14.70
C ASN A 849 -10.95 11.29 -13.37
N VAL A 850 -11.59 10.91 -12.26
CA VAL A 850 -11.30 11.39 -10.91
C VAL A 850 -11.07 10.21 -9.99
N SER A 851 -9.88 10.08 -9.44
CA SER A 851 -9.53 8.98 -8.52
C SER A 851 -10.19 9.13 -7.15
N ALA A 852 -10.35 10.37 -6.67
CA ALA A 852 -11.06 10.71 -5.45
C ALA A 852 -12.13 11.74 -5.75
N TRP A 853 -13.34 11.49 -5.24
CA TRP A 853 -14.46 12.41 -5.37
C TRP A 853 -14.65 13.13 -4.03
N ASP A 854 -14.57 14.42 -4.03
CA ASP A 854 -14.87 15.29 -2.90
C ASP A 854 -15.89 16.39 -3.27
N ALA A 855 -16.32 17.15 -2.30
CA ALA A 855 -17.27 18.23 -2.50
C ALA A 855 -16.75 19.31 -3.46
N TRP A 856 -15.42 19.50 -3.52
CA TRP A 856 -14.79 20.44 -4.42
C TRP A 856 -14.92 19.99 -5.89
N ALA A 857 -14.61 18.74 -6.17
CA ALA A 857 -14.78 18.16 -7.50
C ALA A 857 -16.21 18.35 -8.00
N ALA A 858 -17.21 18.05 -7.17
CA ALA A 858 -18.61 18.23 -7.49
C ALA A 858 -18.97 19.69 -7.83
N ALA A 859 -18.48 20.65 -7.04
CA ALA A 859 -18.76 22.08 -7.26
C ALA A 859 -18.10 22.63 -8.53
N THR A 860 -16.94 22.13 -8.92
CA THR A 860 -16.18 22.58 -10.09
C THR A 860 -16.72 22.01 -11.38
N PHE A 861 -17.12 20.73 -11.38
CA PHE A 861 -17.66 20.03 -12.58
C PHE A 861 -19.04 20.52 -12.99
N VAL A 862 -19.83 21.00 -12.06
CA VAL A 862 -21.18 21.59 -12.34
C VAL A 862 -21.11 22.78 -13.31
N ARG A 863 -19.93 23.31 -13.60
CA ARG A 863 -19.74 24.42 -14.56
C ARG A 863 -19.32 23.97 -15.98
N SER A 864 -19.11 22.66 -16.20
CA SER A 864 -18.70 22.16 -17.51
C SER A 864 -19.93 21.73 -18.33
N ASP A 865 -20.39 22.57 -19.25
CA ASP A 865 -21.50 22.23 -20.16
C ASP A 865 -21.10 21.17 -21.22
N ARG A 866 -19.82 20.83 -21.34
CA ARG A 866 -19.28 19.94 -22.38
C ARG A 866 -18.90 18.53 -21.88
N LEU A 867 -19.05 18.27 -20.59
CA LEU A 867 -18.64 17.00 -20.04
C LEU A 867 -19.56 15.87 -20.56
N ASN A 868 -18.96 14.96 -21.33
CA ASN A 868 -19.63 13.83 -21.93
C ASN A 868 -19.44 12.53 -21.12
N MET A 869 -18.22 12.33 -20.59
CA MET A 869 -17.88 11.16 -19.81
C MET A 869 -17.26 11.53 -18.46
N LEU A 870 -17.75 10.85 -17.41
CA LEU A 870 -17.21 10.93 -16.07
C LEU A 870 -16.85 9.53 -15.55
N VAL A 871 -15.59 9.35 -15.15
CA VAL A 871 -15.11 8.17 -14.46
C VAL A 871 -14.78 8.54 -13.01
N ALA A 872 -15.44 7.91 -12.06
CA ALA A 872 -15.16 8.07 -10.65
C ALA A 872 -14.81 6.73 -10.00
N SER A 873 -13.79 6.70 -9.14
CA SER A 873 -13.40 5.48 -8.45
C SER A 873 -14.35 5.12 -7.32
N VAL A 874 -14.93 6.11 -6.65
CA VAL A 874 -15.84 5.97 -5.50
C VAL A 874 -17.08 6.83 -5.71
N ALA A 875 -18.23 6.42 -5.16
CA ALA A 875 -19.41 7.26 -5.14
C ALA A 875 -19.17 8.54 -4.31
N PRO A 876 -19.67 9.70 -4.76
CA PRO A 876 -19.52 10.94 -4.01
C PRO A 876 -20.28 10.87 -2.67
N THR A 877 -19.69 11.44 -1.62
CA THR A 877 -20.30 11.46 -0.27
C THR A 877 -21.61 12.27 -0.23
N GLU A 878 -21.78 13.23 -1.14
CA GLU A 878 -22.97 14.08 -1.24
C GLU A 878 -24.03 13.57 -2.24
N GLY A 879 -23.79 12.39 -2.90
CA GLY A 879 -24.63 11.83 -3.93
C GLY A 879 -24.39 12.43 -5.32
N PHE A 880 -25.12 11.91 -6.32
CA PHE A 880 -24.97 12.31 -7.73
C PHE A 880 -25.85 13.48 -8.16
N GLY A 881 -26.59 14.11 -7.24
CA GLY A 881 -27.57 15.15 -7.56
C GLY A 881 -27.00 16.36 -8.29
N SER A 882 -25.74 16.72 -8.03
CA SER A 882 -25.04 17.82 -8.72
C SER A 882 -24.82 17.53 -10.21
N LEU A 883 -24.69 16.27 -10.62
CA LEU A 883 -24.45 15.86 -12.01
C LEU A 883 -25.69 16.05 -12.91
N ALA A 884 -26.87 16.19 -12.33
CA ALA A 884 -28.10 16.43 -13.09
C ALA A 884 -28.07 17.77 -13.88
N ARG A 885 -27.15 18.66 -13.53
CA ARG A 885 -26.93 19.95 -14.22
C ARG A 885 -26.04 19.86 -15.46
N LEU A 886 -25.45 18.66 -15.73
CA LEU A 886 -24.58 18.43 -16.87
C LEU A 886 -25.38 17.90 -18.08
N PRO A 887 -25.71 18.73 -19.07
CA PRO A 887 -26.65 18.34 -20.14
C PRO A 887 -26.06 17.31 -21.10
N ASP A 888 -24.74 17.32 -21.25
CA ASP A 888 -24.03 16.46 -22.21
C ASP A 888 -23.45 15.19 -21.60
N LEU A 889 -23.61 14.96 -20.28
CA LEU A 889 -23.09 13.77 -19.62
C LEU A 889 -23.82 12.50 -20.12
N ARG A 890 -23.14 11.73 -20.96
CA ARG A 890 -23.69 10.50 -21.59
C ARG A 890 -23.17 9.24 -20.94
N VAL A 891 -21.95 9.26 -20.40
CA VAL A 891 -21.25 8.09 -19.90
C VAL A 891 -20.86 8.31 -18.44
N LEU A 892 -21.30 7.43 -17.55
CA LEU A 892 -20.91 7.40 -16.15
C LEU A 892 -20.25 6.07 -15.81
N VAL A 893 -19.05 6.10 -15.24
CA VAL A 893 -18.25 4.92 -14.91
C VAL A 893 -17.88 4.91 -13.43
N LEU A 894 -18.34 3.90 -12.69
CA LEU A 894 -18.14 3.73 -11.25
C LEU A 894 -17.47 2.37 -10.97
N ARG A 895 -16.18 2.25 -11.26
CA ARG A 895 -15.49 0.94 -11.29
C ARG A 895 -15.23 0.35 -9.91
N GLN A 896 -15.01 1.16 -8.90
CA GLN A 896 -14.59 0.71 -7.57
C GLN A 896 -15.68 0.83 -6.51
N ALA A 897 -16.82 1.39 -6.83
CA ALA A 897 -17.95 1.45 -5.92
C ALA A 897 -18.37 0.03 -5.51
N ALA A 898 -18.20 -0.32 -4.23
CA ALA A 898 -18.61 -1.61 -3.70
C ALA A 898 -20.10 -1.65 -3.35
N SER A 899 -20.69 -0.50 -3.02
CA SER A 899 -22.11 -0.29 -2.72
C SER A 899 -22.53 1.11 -3.16
N LEU A 900 -23.79 1.27 -3.46
CA LEU A 900 -24.44 2.56 -3.71
C LEU A 900 -25.62 2.69 -2.75
N THR A 901 -25.79 3.88 -2.17
CA THR A 901 -26.91 4.14 -1.26
C THR A 901 -28.23 4.29 -2.03
N THR A 902 -29.33 4.16 -1.34
CA THR A 902 -30.65 4.43 -1.95
C THR A 902 -30.74 5.85 -2.53
N ARG A 903 -30.07 6.81 -1.93
CA ARG A 903 -29.97 8.18 -2.43
C ARG A 903 -29.21 8.25 -3.74
N ASP A 904 -28.05 7.59 -3.83
CA ASP A 904 -27.27 7.56 -5.07
C ASP A 904 -28.08 7.01 -6.24
N TRP A 905 -28.85 5.95 -6.00
CA TRP A 905 -29.74 5.38 -7.00
C TRP A 905 -30.88 6.34 -7.43
N HIS A 906 -31.45 7.09 -6.50
CA HIS A 906 -32.47 8.10 -6.81
C HIS A 906 -31.88 9.30 -7.57
N ASP A 907 -30.70 9.76 -7.18
CA ASP A 907 -29.99 10.82 -7.87
C ASP A 907 -29.64 10.39 -9.31
N MET A 908 -29.20 9.14 -9.52
CA MET A 908 -28.94 8.60 -10.85
C MET A 908 -30.23 8.51 -11.72
N ALA A 909 -31.38 8.31 -11.13
CA ALA A 909 -32.65 8.36 -11.86
C ALA A 909 -32.93 9.76 -12.41
N GLY A 910 -32.44 10.80 -11.72
CA GLY A 910 -32.51 12.20 -12.18
C GLY A 910 -31.55 12.54 -13.32
N LEU A 911 -30.55 11.68 -13.62
CA LEU A 911 -29.58 11.91 -14.69
C LEU A 911 -30.15 11.51 -16.06
N GLY A 912 -31.07 12.32 -16.56
CA GLY A 912 -31.79 12.04 -17.82
C GLY A 912 -30.91 11.96 -19.08
N SER A 913 -29.73 12.53 -19.07
CA SER A 913 -28.74 12.52 -20.18
C SER A 913 -27.90 11.26 -20.26
N VAL A 914 -27.70 10.55 -19.15
CA VAL A 914 -26.83 9.36 -19.10
C VAL A 914 -27.43 8.19 -19.88
N ARG A 915 -26.68 7.69 -20.86
CA ARG A 915 -27.07 6.56 -21.74
C ARG A 915 -26.23 5.32 -21.47
N THR A 916 -25.01 5.50 -20.97
CA THR A 916 -24.07 4.42 -20.73
C THR A 916 -23.66 4.41 -19.27
N LEU A 917 -23.78 3.26 -18.61
CA LEU A 917 -23.41 3.08 -17.20
C LEU A 917 -22.45 1.89 -17.06
N HIS A 918 -21.34 2.10 -16.36
CA HIS A 918 -20.40 1.04 -16.02
C HIS A 918 -20.31 0.92 -14.50
N VAL A 919 -20.67 -0.23 -13.95
CA VAL A 919 -20.68 -0.47 -12.50
C VAL A 919 -20.26 -1.91 -12.19
N ARG A 920 -19.90 -2.18 -10.94
CA ARG A 920 -19.76 -3.55 -10.45
C ARG A 920 -21.13 -4.19 -10.24
N SER A 921 -21.26 -5.47 -10.53
CA SER A 921 -22.50 -6.20 -10.33
C SER A 921 -23.00 -6.19 -8.87
N ALA A 922 -22.08 -6.15 -7.92
CA ALA A 922 -22.38 -6.06 -6.48
C ALA A 922 -23.29 -4.88 -6.12
N VAL A 923 -23.11 -3.72 -6.74
CA VAL A 923 -23.92 -2.52 -6.42
C VAL A 923 -25.41 -2.68 -6.78
N LEU A 924 -25.74 -3.56 -7.71
CA LEU A 924 -27.15 -3.83 -8.09
C LEU A 924 -27.93 -4.52 -6.97
N ARG A 925 -27.26 -5.15 -6.03
CA ARG A 925 -27.89 -5.79 -4.87
C ARG A 925 -28.67 -4.77 -4.04
N ASP A 926 -28.10 -3.58 -3.89
CA ASP A 926 -28.63 -2.50 -3.04
C ASP A 926 -29.61 -1.59 -3.80
N ALA A 927 -29.84 -1.84 -5.10
CA ALA A 927 -30.79 -1.07 -5.90
C ALA A 927 -32.23 -1.27 -5.38
N PRO A 928 -32.99 -0.17 -5.12
CA PRO A 928 -34.38 -0.26 -4.69
C PRO A 928 -35.26 -0.98 -5.70
N ASP A 929 -36.23 -1.81 -5.25
CA ASP A 929 -37.06 -2.60 -6.15
C ASP A 929 -38.01 -1.75 -7.04
N ALA A 930 -38.36 -0.55 -6.58
CA ALA A 930 -39.14 0.40 -7.34
C ALA A 930 -38.33 1.21 -8.37
N LEU A 931 -37.00 1.12 -8.33
CA LEU A 931 -36.12 1.93 -9.17
C LEU A 931 -36.21 1.51 -10.65
N ARG A 932 -36.28 2.51 -11.53
CA ARG A 932 -36.24 2.32 -13.00
C ARG A 932 -35.35 3.41 -13.60
N LEU A 933 -34.39 3.00 -14.42
CA LEU A 933 -33.48 3.84 -15.19
C LEU A 933 -33.66 3.60 -16.69
N PRO A 934 -34.81 4.00 -17.27
CA PRO A 934 -35.13 3.72 -18.68
C PRO A 934 -34.21 4.45 -19.67
N GLN A 935 -33.53 5.52 -19.22
CA GLN A 935 -32.58 6.29 -20.03
C GLN A 935 -31.29 5.56 -20.31
N VAL A 936 -30.92 4.53 -19.50
CA VAL A 936 -29.72 3.77 -19.69
C VAL A 936 -29.91 2.71 -20.78
N GLU A 937 -29.20 2.90 -21.89
CA GLU A 937 -29.29 2.01 -23.07
C GLU A 937 -28.12 1.00 -23.10
N ARG A 938 -26.99 1.33 -22.50
CA ARG A 938 -25.77 0.49 -22.45
C ARG A 938 -25.32 0.31 -21.02
N LEU A 939 -25.15 -0.95 -20.61
CA LEU A 939 -24.67 -1.30 -19.27
C LEU A 939 -23.45 -2.20 -19.37
N THR A 940 -22.38 -1.84 -18.66
CA THR A 940 -21.24 -2.73 -18.45
C THR A 940 -21.20 -3.14 -16.98
N LEU A 941 -21.24 -4.44 -16.72
CA LEU A 941 -21.12 -5.02 -15.39
C LEU A 941 -19.77 -5.69 -15.22
N TYR A 942 -19.04 -5.27 -14.19
CA TYR A 942 -17.83 -5.95 -13.74
C TYR A 942 -18.23 -6.99 -12.69
N LEU A 943 -18.14 -8.27 -13.06
CA LEU A 943 -18.53 -9.40 -12.24
C LEU A 943 -17.41 -9.78 -11.28
N ALA A 944 -17.73 -10.12 -10.03
CA ALA A 944 -16.84 -10.79 -9.09
C ALA A 944 -17.27 -12.24 -8.90
N PRO A 945 -16.38 -13.18 -8.51
CA PRO A 945 -16.69 -14.61 -8.40
C PRO A 945 -17.87 -14.95 -7.46
N THR A 946 -18.19 -14.04 -6.54
CA THR A 946 -19.25 -14.21 -5.52
C THR A 946 -20.51 -13.38 -5.81
N ASP A 947 -20.58 -12.76 -6.98
CA ASP A 947 -21.66 -11.79 -7.26
C ASP A 947 -23.03 -12.44 -7.52
N ALA A 948 -24.06 -11.67 -7.14
CA ALA A 948 -25.46 -12.05 -7.27
C ALA A 948 -25.92 -12.15 -8.73
N PRO A 949 -26.93 -12.97 -9.01
CA PRO A 949 -27.48 -13.17 -10.32
C PRO A 949 -28.01 -11.87 -10.95
N LEU A 950 -28.07 -11.82 -12.29
CA LEU A 950 -28.51 -10.70 -13.12
C LEU A 950 -30.00 -10.33 -12.93
N THR A 951 -30.62 -10.75 -11.83
CA THR A 951 -32.06 -10.67 -11.56
C THR A 951 -32.61 -9.25 -11.57
N LYS A 952 -31.83 -8.25 -11.15
CA LYS A 952 -32.29 -6.86 -11.11
C LYS A 952 -32.05 -6.08 -12.41
N VAL A 953 -31.28 -6.62 -13.37
CA VAL A 953 -30.86 -5.88 -14.56
C VAL A 953 -32.08 -5.48 -15.40
N ALA A 954 -32.96 -6.43 -15.76
CA ALA A 954 -34.13 -6.15 -16.56
C ALA A 954 -35.15 -5.22 -15.85
N GLN A 955 -35.16 -5.29 -14.52
CA GLN A 955 -36.07 -4.48 -13.71
C GLN A 955 -35.59 -3.03 -13.62
N VAL A 956 -34.31 -2.83 -13.32
CA VAL A 956 -33.72 -1.50 -13.11
C VAL A 956 -33.52 -0.77 -14.46
N PHE A 957 -33.16 -1.51 -15.52
CA PHE A 957 -32.79 -0.94 -16.82
C PHE A 957 -33.73 -1.41 -17.94
N PRO A 958 -35.01 -1.01 -17.93
CA PRO A 958 -35.99 -1.49 -18.93
C PRO A 958 -35.71 -1.00 -20.37
N GLY A 959 -34.92 0.08 -20.53
CA GLY A 959 -34.48 0.63 -21.82
C GLY A 959 -33.19 0.03 -22.36
N LEU A 960 -32.65 -1.02 -21.71
CA LEU A 960 -31.35 -1.58 -22.06
C LEU A 960 -31.33 -2.22 -23.43
N ARG A 961 -30.39 -1.79 -24.28
CA ARG A 961 -30.12 -2.33 -25.62
C ARG A 961 -28.85 -3.14 -25.70
N ARG A 962 -27.87 -2.82 -24.88
CA ARG A 962 -26.56 -3.49 -24.84
C ARG A 962 -26.13 -3.78 -23.41
N LEU A 963 -25.78 -5.03 -23.14
CA LEU A 963 -25.18 -5.47 -21.87
C LEU A 963 -23.80 -6.06 -22.14
N SER A 964 -22.79 -5.51 -21.50
CA SER A 964 -21.45 -6.06 -21.54
C SER A 964 -21.11 -6.65 -20.18
N LEU A 965 -20.75 -7.94 -20.14
CA LEU A 965 -20.35 -8.65 -18.93
C LEU A 965 -18.83 -8.81 -18.97
N ARG A 966 -18.13 -8.29 -17.98
CA ARG A 966 -16.67 -8.38 -17.84
C ARG A 966 -16.34 -9.03 -16.51
N GLN A 967 -15.55 -10.10 -16.54
CA GLN A 967 -15.08 -10.81 -15.36
C GLN A 967 -13.56 -10.70 -15.26
N GLY A 968 -13.04 -10.74 -14.03
CA GLY A 968 -11.62 -10.96 -13.78
C GLY A 968 -11.19 -12.38 -14.19
N PRO A 969 -9.89 -12.73 -14.16
CA PRO A 969 -9.41 -14.05 -14.57
C PRO A 969 -10.06 -15.16 -13.74
N GLY A 970 -10.65 -16.13 -14.41
CA GLY A 970 -11.32 -17.31 -13.83
C GLY A 970 -12.54 -17.75 -14.66
N ASP A 971 -12.86 -19.04 -14.63
CA ASP A 971 -14.05 -19.60 -15.25
C ASP A 971 -15.28 -19.24 -14.42
N GLY A 972 -16.20 -18.45 -14.96
CA GLY A 972 -17.47 -18.08 -14.33
C GLY A 972 -18.66 -18.58 -15.11
N GLU A 973 -19.72 -19.02 -14.41
CA GLU A 973 -21.01 -19.38 -14.99
C GLU A 973 -22.05 -18.33 -14.63
N GLN A 974 -22.80 -17.81 -15.66
CA GLN A 974 -23.83 -16.79 -15.47
C GLN A 974 -25.16 -17.26 -16.07
N ASN A 975 -26.20 -17.16 -15.26
CA ASN A 975 -27.55 -17.47 -15.70
C ASN A 975 -28.20 -16.24 -16.36
N LEU A 976 -28.55 -16.36 -17.66
CA LEU A 976 -29.15 -15.30 -18.46
C LEU A 976 -30.66 -15.28 -18.41
N ALA A 977 -31.34 -16.28 -17.83
CA ALA A 977 -32.78 -16.33 -17.74
C ALA A 977 -33.44 -15.06 -17.17
N PRO A 978 -32.89 -14.34 -16.19
CA PRO A 978 -33.46 -13.09 -15.70
C PRO A 978 -33.51 -11.95 -16.72
N LEU A 979 -32.80 -12.06 -17.84
CA LEU A 979 -32.79 -11.07 -18.92
C LEU A 979 -33.92 -11.28 -19.97
N ALA A 980 -34.71 -12.32 -19.84
CA ALA A 980 -35.80 -12.68 -20.79
C ALA A 980 -36.83 -11.57 -20.99
N GLY A 981 -36.98 -10.63 -20.05
CA GLY A 981 -37.87 -9.47 -20.15
C GLY A 981 -37.42 -8.38 -21.13
N LEU A 982 -36.12 -8.38 -21.54
CA LEU A 982 -35.58 -7.38 -22.46
C LEU A 982 -35.80 -7.79 -23.91
N GLY A 983 -36.52 -6.93 -24.68
CA GLY A 983 -36.96 -7.28 -26.04
C GLY A 983 -35.89 -7.25 -27.13
N HIS A 984 -34.95 -6.32 -27.04
CA HIS A 984 -33.86 -6.12 -27.98
C HIS A 984 -32.55 -5.90 -27.20
N LEU A 985 -31.85 -6.99 -26.90
CA LEU A 985 -30.61 -6.93 -26.13
C LEU A 985 -29.45 -7.52 -26.95
N ARG A 986 -28.37 -6.78 -27.07
CA ARG A 986 -27.08 -7.30 -27.54
C ARG A 986 -26.20 -7.59 -26.32
N LEU A 987 -25.90 -8.85 -26.11
CA LEU A 987 -24.98 -9.29 -25.03
C LEU A 987 -23.56 -9.44 -25.58
N VAL A 988 -22.59 -8.85 -24.89
CA VAL A 988 -21.16 -8.98 -25.18
C VAL A 988 -20.48 -9.52 -23.93
N SER A 989 -19.72 -10.62 -24.06
CA SER A 989 -18.99 -11.17 -22.94
C SER A 989 -17.48 -11.05 -23.12
N GLY A 990 -16.76 -10.97 -21.99
CA GLY A 990 -15.33 -11.22 -21.96
C GLY A 990 -15.01 -12.71 -22.07
N PRO A 991 -13.76 -13.08 -22.38
CA PRO A 991 -13.32 -14.47 -22.45
C PRO A 991 -13.47 -15.18 -21.08
N GLY A 992 -13.78 -16.48 -21.09
CA GLY A 992 -13.88 -17.33 -19.88
C GLY A 992 -15.24 -17.38 -19.20
N LEU A 993 -16.27 -16.65 -19.70
CA LEU A 993 -17.64 -16.72 -19.19
C LEU A 993 -18.45 -17.81 -19.89
N ARG A 994 -19.07 -18.71 -19.11
CA ARG A 994 -20.05 -19.68 -19.59
C ARG A 994 -21.47 -19.20 -19.26
N PHE A 995 -22.41 -19.45 -20.14
CA PHE A 995 -23.78 -18.99 -19.99
C PHE A 995 -24.75 -20.16 -19.87
N THR A 996 -25.69 -20.05 -18.93
CA THR A 996 -26.84 -20.92 -18.78
C THR A 996 -28.13 -20.11 -18.95
N GLY A 997 -29.28 -20.76 -19.17
CA GLY A 997 -30.56 -20.09 -19.30
C GLY A 997 -30.76 -19.32 -20.62
N THR A 998 -29.96 -19.60 -21.64
CA THR A 998 -30.05 -18.97 -22.96
C THR A 998 -31.36 -19.32 -23.69
N GLU A 999 -31.97 -20.46 -23.39
CA GLU A 999 -33.26 -20.93 -23.93
C GLU A 999 -34.44 -20.05 -23.53
N HIS A 1000 -34.28 -19.24 -22.49
CA HIS A 1000 -35.31 -18.32 -22.03
C HIS A 1000 -35.27 -16.95 -22.72
N LEU A 1001 -34.20 -16.68 -23.48
CA LEU A 1001 -34.01 -15.41 -24.16
C LEU A 1001 -34.87 -15.35 -25.43
N ARG A 1002 -35.35 -14.15 -25.77
CA ARG A 1002 -36.10 -13.94 -27.03
C ARG A 1002 -35.16 -14.12 -28.24
N PRO A 1003 -35.66 -14.54 -29.42
CA PRO A 1003 -34.84 -14.70 -30.63
C PRO A 1003 -34.15 -13.43 -31.11
N THR A 1004 -34.61 -12.27 -30.64
CA THR A 1004 -34.03 -10.95 -30.95
C THR A 1004 -32.82 -10.59 -30.08
N VAL A 1005 -32.46 -11.45 -29.11
CA VAL A 1005 -31.30 -11.26 -28.26
C VAL A 1005 -30.06 -11.87 -28.92
N GLY A 1006 -29.15 -11.03 -29.38
CA GLY A 1006 -27.86 -11.46 -29.93
C GLY A 1006 -26.83 -11.68 -28.82
N VAL A 1007 -26.30 -12.90 -28.72
CA VAL A 1007 -25.16 -13.21 -27.79
C VAL A 1007 -23.89 -13.28 -28.62
N ARG A 1008 -22.90 -12.41 -28.30
CA ARG A 1008 -21.58 -12.42 -28.92
C ARG A 1008 -20.57 -12.73 -27.81
N THR A 1009 -19.94 -13.89 -27.90
CA THR A 1009 -18.91 -14.36 -26.97
C THR A 1009 -17.52 -13.92 -27.41
#